data_b4d42841d3dc7f1dc063145f63067539
#
_entry.id   b4d42841d3dc7f1dc063145f63067539
#
_cell.length_a   1.000
_cell.length_b   1.000
_cell.length_c   1.000
_cell.angle_alpha   90.00
_cell.angle_beta   90.00
_cell.angle_gamma   90.00
#
_symmetry.space_group_name_H-M   'P 1'
#
loop_
_entity.id
_entity.type
_entity.pdbx_description
1 polymer ?
#
loop_
_entity_poly.entity_id
_entity_poly.type
_entity_poly.pdbx_seq_one_letter_code
_entity_poly.pdbx_strand_id
1 'polypeptide(L)'
;MKEYTLEEFQNELRLGIPDPLPEPQPYDPTVNHAPKRKDILTPAEKKLAIRNALRYFPAKYHKMLAKEFANELKEYGRIYMYRLRPTYKMYARPIDEYPARCRQAAAIMLMIQNNLDPAVAQHPHELITYGGNGAVFQNWAQYRLVMKYLSEMTDEQTLVMYSGHPMGLYPSHKDAPRVVVTNGMMIPNYSKPDDWERYNALGVTQYGQMTAGSYMYIGPQGIVHGTTITVLNAARKLGGGTAGKLFITAGLGGMSGAQPKAGDIAGVVSITAEINPAATQKRYEQGWVDEVHADLDELFAAVNKSIAAKEAKSYAYQGNVVDLWEYCADKGIKVDLGSDQTSLHNPWAGGYYPVGVSFEDAKVMMAEKPELFKEKVQESLRRHVAAVNKLTARGMYFFDYGNAFLLESSRAGADIWNADHTAFRYPSYVQDIMGPMCFDYGFGPFRWVCTSGKPEDLDKSDHIAMEVLGEIAATAPAEIQQQMHDNIQWIRGAKENHLVVGSQARILYADCEGRTKIAARFNEAIKKGEISAPIVLGRDHHDVSGTDSPFRETSNIYDGSNRCADMAVQNVIGDSFRGATWVSIHNGGGVGWGEVMNGGFGMVLDGSEACDRRLRMMLHWDVNNGISRRSWARNEGAMFAIKRAMDICPELKVTMPNLVDDEVLEGLF
;
A
#
# COMPACT_ATOMS: atom_id res chain seq x y z
N MET A 1 -28.73 6.16 -8.64
CA MET A 1 -28.65 5.01 -7.69
C MET A 1 -29.89 5.05 -6.82
N LYS A 2 -30.47 3.88 -6.47
CA LYS A 2 -31.58 3.81 -5.50
C LYS A 2 -31.07 4.27 -4.13
N GLU A 3 -31.80 5.18 -3.47
CA GLU A 3 -31.56 5.46 -2.06
C GLU A 3 -32.15 4.31 -1.23
N TYR A 4 -31.32 3.78 -0.35
CA TYR A 4 -31.67 2.71 0.56
C TYR A 4 -31.96 3.28 1.94
N THR A 5 -33.04 2.85 2.58
CA THR A 5 -33.22 3.06 4.00
C THR A 5 -32.17 2.24 4.77
N LEU A 6 -31.96 2.57 6.04
CA LEU A 6 -31.01 1.81 6.88
C LEU A 6 -31.40 0.32 6.96
N GLU A 7 -32.69 0.03 7.11
CA GLU A 7 -33.19 -1.34 7.18
C GLU A 7 -32.96 -2.11 5.86
N GLU A 8 -33.23 -1.48 4.69
CA GLU A 8 -32.97 -2.10 3.39
C GLU A 8 -31.48 -2.39 3.22
N PHE A 9 -30.60 -1.46 3.60
CA PHE A 9 -29.16 -1.66 3.55
C PHE A 9 -28.71 -2.82 4.43
N GLN A 10 -29.17 -2.88 5.68
CA GLN A 10 -28.82 -3.96 6.58
C GLN A 10 -29.32 -5.31 6.09
N ASN A 11 -30.52 -5.38 5.50
CA ASN A 11 -31.06 -6.59 4.93
C ASN A 11 -30.25 -7.08 3.72
N GLU A 12 -29.82 -6.17 2.86
CA GLU A 12 -28.91 -6.50 1.74
C GLU A 12 -27.57 -7.13 2.22
N LEU A 13 -27.01 -6.63 3.31
CA LEU A 13 -25.78 -7.21 3.87
C LEU A 13 -25.98 -8.61 4.47
N ARG A 14 -27.14 -8.88 5.06
CA ARG A 14 -27.48 -10.20 5.63
C ARG A 14 -27.85 -11.24 4.57
N LEU A 15 -28.30 -10.80 3.39
CA LEU A 15 -28.89 -11.66 2.39
C LEU A 15 -27.89 -12.67 1.79
N GLY A 16 -26.62 -12.26 1.60
CA GLY A 16 -25.65 -13.05 0.86
C GLY A 16 -25.99 -13.09 -0.65
N ILE A 17 -25.94 -14.26 -1.26
CA ILE A 17 -26.34 -14.44 -2.65
C ILE A 17 -27.87 -14.50 -2.71
N PRO A 18 -28.53 -13.56 -3.44
CA PRO A 18 -29.98 -13.52 -3.51
C PRO A 18 -30.60 -14.74 -4.22
N ASP A 19 -31.77 -15.15 -3.77
CA ASP A 19 -32.64 -16.11 -4.46
C ASP A 19 -34.09 -15.58 -4.45
N PRO A 20 -34.66 -15.11 -5.57
CA PRO A 20 -34.12 -15.18 -6.94
C PRO A 20 -32.92 -14.22 -7.15
N LEU A 21 -32.10 -14.56 -8.16
CA LEU A 21 -30.98 -13.71 -8.56
C LEU A 21 -31.48 -12.38 -9.13
N PRO A 22 -30.77 -11.26 -8.89
CA PRO A 22 -31.13 -9.98 -9.50
C PRO A 22 -30.93 -10.01 -11.03
N GLU A 23 -31.55 -9.07 -11.73
CA GLU A 23 -31.32 -8.90 -13.15
C GLU A 23 -29.86 -8.45 -13.45
N PRO A 24 -29.31 -8.79 -14.63
CA PRO A 24 -27.99 -8.32 -15.04
C PRO A 24 -27.93 -6.80 -15.02
N GLN A 25 -26.83 -6.27 -14.50
CA GLN A 25 -26.60 -4.82 -14.49
C GLN A 25 -26.00 -4.38 -15.83
N PRO A 26 -26.46 -3.24 -16.40
CA PRO A 26 -25.86 -2.71 -17.60
C PRO A 26 -24.43 -2.25 -17.33
N TYR A 27 -23.59 -2.30 -18.36
CA TYR A 27 -22.26 -1.70 -18.32
C TYR A 27 -22.38 -0.18 -18.13
N ASP A 28 -21.64 0.37 -17.19
CA ASP A 28 -21.60 1.80 -16.88
C ASP A 28 -20.27 2.41 -17.38
N PRO A 29 -20.26 3.08 -18.54
CA PRO A 29 -19.04 3.64 -19.12
C PRO A 29 -18.50 4.86 -18.35
N THR A 30 -19.24 5.38 -17.35
CA THR A 30 -18.81 6.52 -16.53
C THR A 30 -17.89 6.11 -15.39
N VAL A 31 -17.78 4.81 -15.12
CA VAL A 31 -16.92 4.26 -14.08
C VAL A 31 -15.54 3.96 -14.65
N ASN A 32 -14.51 4.19 -13.84
CA ASN A 32 -13.15 3.80 -14.18
C ASN A 32 -12.98 2.29 -14.04
N HIS A 33 -13.23 1.56 -15.12
CA HIS A 33 -13.10 0.10 -15.16
C HIS A 33 -11.64 -0.37 -15.25
N ALA A 34 -11.38 -1.54 -14.67
CA ALA A 34 -10.09 -2.21 -14.84
C ALA A 34 -9.85 -2.59 -16.30
N PRO A 35 -8.62 -2.49 -16.82
CA PRO A 35 -8.29 -2.95 -18.15
C PRO A 35 -8.61 -4.44 -18.34
N LYS A 36 -9.00 -4.82 -19.55
CA LYS A 36 -9.17 -6.22 -19.93
C LYS A 36 -7.90 -7.01 -19.63
N ARG A 37 -8.04 -8.13 -18.93
CA ARG A 37 -6.93 -9.02 -18.61
C ARG A 37 -6.59 -9.93 -19.80
N LYS A 38 -5.34 -10.36 -19.85
CA LYS A 38 -4.85 -11.28 -20.89
C LYS A 38 -5.67 -12.58 -20.89
N ASP A 39 -6.05 -13.06 -22.07
CA ASP A 39 -6.64 -14.39 -22.26
C ASP A 39 -5.53 -15.43 -22.28
N ILE A 40 -5.31 -16.08 -21.13
CA ILE A 40 -4.23 -17.04 -20.92
C ILE A 40 -4.74 -18.49 -20.80
N LEU A 41 -6.06 -18.68 -20.68
CA LEU A 41 -6.65 -20.00 -20.41
C LEU A 41 -6.87 -20.81 -21.70
N THR A 42 -6.50 -22.08 -21.67
CA THR A 42 -6.91 -23.05 -22.69
C THR A 42 -8.43 -23.27 -22.68
N PRO A 43 -9.04 -23.81 -23.75
CA PRO A 43 -10.46 -24.14 -23.78
C PRO A 43 -10.93 -25.04 -22.63
N ALA A 44 -10.11 -25.98 -22.20
CA ALA A 44 -10.41 -26.85 -21.06
C ALA A 44 -10.41 -26.05 -19.73
N GLU A 45 -9.45 -25.15 -19.56
CA GLU A 45 -9.35 -24.30 -18.39
C GLU A 45 -10.46 -23.23 -18.33
N LYS A 46 -10.92 -22.70 -19.47
CA LYS A 46 -12.11 -21.84 -19.51
C LYS A 46 -13.34 -22.56 -18.98
N LYS A 47 -13.53 -23.84 -19.33
CA LYS A 47 -14.61 -24.67 -18.75
C LYS A 47 -14.41 -24.86 -17.25
N LEU A 48 -13.19 -25.05 -16.77
CA LEU A 48 -12.87 -25.16 -15.35
C LEU A 48 -13.16 -23.85 -14.61
N ALA A 49 -12.77 -22.71 -15.15
CA ALA A 49 -13.06 -21.39 -14.60
C ALA A 49 -14.58 -21.16 -14.42
N ILE A 50 -15.37 -21.49 -15.44
CA ILE A 50 -16.83 -21.41 -15.37
C ILE A 50 -17.37 -22.37 -14.30
N ARG A 51 -16.87 -23.60 -14.21
CA ARG A 51 -17.26 -24.56 -13.17
C ARG A 51 -16.93 -24.02 -11.78
N ASN A 52 -15.77 -23.41 -11.59
CA ASN A 52 -15.39 -22.77 -10.33
C ASN A 52 -16.31 -21.59 -9.97
N ALA A 53 -16.74 -20.82 -10.96
CA ALA A 53 -17.69 -19.73 -10.75
C ALA A 53 -19.11 -20.26 -10.41
N LEU A 54 -19.56 -21.30 -11.07
CA LEU A 54 -20.90 -21.87 -10.85
C LEU A 54 -21.07 -22.55 -9.49
N ARG A 55 -19.99 -22.94 -8.80
CA ARG A 55 -20.07 -23.58 -7.46
C ARG A 55 -20.70 -22.70 -6.37
N TYR A 56 -20.82 -21.40 -6.61
CA TYR A 56 -21.51 -20.47 -5.71
C TYR A 56 -23.03 -20.54 -5.78
N PHE A 57 -23.60 -21.21 -6.81
CA PHE A 57 -25.02 -21.13 -7.15
C PHE A 57 -25.71 -22.49 -7.19
N PRO A 58 -27.01 -22.54 -6.83
CA PRO A 58 -27.83 -23.73 -7.05
C PRO A 58 -27.92 -24.13 -8.53
N ALA A 59 -28.06 -25.43 -8.82
CA ALA A 59 -28.08 -26.00 -10.18
C ALA A 59 -29.12 -25.35 -11.12
N LYS A 60 -30.25 -24.86 -10.56
CA LYS A 60 -31.30 -24.16 -11.34
C LYS A 60 -30.81 -22.96 -12.13
N TYR A 61 -29.70 -22.31 -11.69
CA TYR A 61 -29.12 -21.16 -12.33
C TYR A 61 -27.94 -21.48 -13.27
N HIS A 62 -27.38 -22.69 -13.22
CA HIS A 62 -26.15 -23.02 -13.92
C HIS A 62 -26.20 -22.78 -15.42
N LYS A 63 -27.29 -23.15 -16.10
CA LYS A 63 -27.44 -23.00 -17.56
C LYS A 63 -27.43 -21.53 -18.00
N MET A 64 -28.04 -20.67 -17.21
CA MET A 64 -28.06 -19.21 -17.47
C MET A 64 -26.72 -18.59 -17.17
N LEU A 65 -26.20 -18.80 -15.96
CA LEU A 65 -24.96 -18.18 -15.49
C LEU A 65 -23.73 -18.69 -16.24
N ALA A 66 -23.70 -19.92 -16.74
CA ALA A 66 -22.60 -20.42 -17.56
C ALA A 66 -22.36 -19.56 -18.81
N LYS A 67 -23.45 -19.09 -19.46
CA LYS A 67 -23.35 -18.20 -20.63
C LYS A 67 -22.88 -16.80 -20.23
N GLU A 68 -23.38 -16.28 -19.11
CA GLU A 68 -23.02 -14.99 -18.58
C GLU A 68 -21.54 -14.95 -18.19
N PHE A 69 -21.07 -15.93 -17.42
CA PHE A 69 -19.67 -16.03 -17.00
C PHE A 69 -18.70 -16.31 -18.16
N ALA A 70 -19.15 -17.03 -19.21
CA ALA A 70 -18.37 -17.18 -20.43
C ALA A 70 -18.18 -15.85 -21.16
N ASN A 71 -19.22 -14.97 -21.17
CA ASN A 71 -19.12 -13.64 -21.71
C ASN A 71 -18.22 -12.75 -20.87
N GLU A 72 -18.35 -12.73 -19.53
CA GLU A 72 -17.44 -11.96 -18.66
C GLU A 72 -15.98 -12.39 -18.87
N LEU A 73 -15.70 -13.69 -18.92
CA LEU A 73 -14.36 -14.21 -19.16
C LEU A 73 -13.79 -13.77 -20.52
N LYS A 74 -14.64 -13.73 -21.57
CA LYS A 74 -14.25 -13.25 -22.90
C LYS A 74 -14.00 -11.74 -22.93
N GLU A 75 -14.89 -10.96 -22.31
CA GLU A 75 -14.84 -9.48 -22.34
C GLU A 75 -13.78 -8.91 -21.39
N TYR A 76 -13.61 -9.49 -20.21
CA TYR A 76 -12.74 -8.94 -19.16
C TYR A 76 -11.50 -9.79 -18.85
N GLY A 77 -11.46 -11.04 -19.34
CA GLY A 77 -10.44 -12.04 -18.96
C GLY A 77 -10.61 -12.57 -17.54
N ARG A 78 -11.68 -12.18 -16.84
CA ARG A 78 -12.03 -12.56 -15.46
C ARG A 78 -13.53 -12.71 -15.32
N ILE A 79 -13.97 -13.42 -14.25
CA ILE A 79 -15.39 -13.57 -13.91
C ILE A 79 -15.64 -12.77 -12.63
N TYR A 80 -16.18 -11.57 -12.78
CA TYR A 80 -16.46 -10.66 -11.67
C TYR A 80 -17.84 -10.86 -11.05
N MET A 81 -18.75 -11.56 -11.74
CA MET A 81 -20.14 -11.77 -11.33
C MET A 81 -20.89 -10.45 -11.11
N TYR A 82 -20.81 -9.53 -12.09
CA TYR A 82 -21.38 -8.18 -12.00
C TYR A 82 -22.86 -8.13 -11.64
N ARG A 83 -23.65 -9.15 -12.02
CA ARG A 83 -25.05 -9.30 -11.61
C ARG A 83 -25.24 -9.16 -10.11
N LEU A 84 -24.28 -9.62 -9.32
CA LEU A 84 -24.35 -9.63 -7.85
C LEU A 84 -23.83 -8.34 -7.21
N ARG A 85 -23.30 -7.39 -8.00
CA ARG A 85 -22.83 -6.12 -7.47
C ARG A 85 -23.96 -5.40 -6.74
N PRO A 86 -23.77 -4.95 -5.47
CA PRO A 86 -24.77 -4.19 -4.76
C PRO A 86 -25.09 -2.86 -5.47
N THR A 87 -26.34 -2.41 -5.35
CA THR A 87 -26.80 -1.14 -5.93
C THR A 87 -26.89 -0.01 -4.93
N TYR A 88 -26.62 -0.28 -3.63
CA TYR A 88 -26.45 0.78 -2.63
C TYR A 88 -25.09 1.46 -2.78
N LYS A 89 -25.01 2.70 -2.28
CA LYS A 89 -23.76 3.48 -2.29
C LYS A 89 -22.73 2.81 -1.37
N MET A 90 -21.55 2.55 -1.92
CA MET A 90 -20.42 1.94 -1.21
C MET A 90 -19.58 3.05 -0.57
N TYR A 91 -19.50 3.06 0.77
CA TYR A 91 -18.64 3.95 1.57
C TYR A 91 -18.62 3.48 3.03
N ALA A 92 -17.65 3.94 3.82
CA ALA A 92 -17.59 3.68 5.26
C ALA A 92 -18.70 4.43 6.00
N ARG A 93 -19.75 3.71 6.38
CA ARG A 93 -20.85 4.23 7.20
C ARG A 93 -20.47 4.24 8.68
N PRO A 94 -21.13 5.04 9.53
CA PRO A 94 -20.99 4.89 10.97
C PRO A 94 -21.16 3.44 11.42
N ILE A 95 -20.31 2.99 12.36
CA ILE A 95 -20.23 1.57 12.74
C ILE A 95 -21.58 1.00 13.22
N ASP A 96 -22.43 1.81 13.82
CA ASP A 96 -23.74 1.39 14.32
C ASP A 96 -24.77 1.10 13.22
N GLU A 97 -24.48 1.46 11.98
CA GLU A 97 -25.34 1.13 10.83
C GLU A 97 -25.12 -0.30 10.31
N TYR A 98 -24.06 -0.97 10.71
CA TYR A 98 -23.76 -2.32 10.25
C TYR A 98 -24.48 -3.40 11.06
N PRO A 99 -25.11 -4.39 10.38
CA PRO A 99 -25.95 -5.39 11.05
C PRO A 99 -25.13 -6.57 11.61
N ALA A 100 -24.13 -6.30 12.42
CA ALA A 100 -23.24 -7.31 13.00
C ALA A 100 -23.60 -7.62 14.46
N ARG A 101 -23.29 -8.83 14.93
CA ARG A 101 -23.52 -9.28 16.31
C ARG A 101 -22.42 -8.84 17.27
N CYS A 102 -21.25 -8.48 16.74
CA CYS A 102 -20.14 -7.95 17.53
C CYS A 102 -19.49 -6.74 16.84
N ARG A 103 -18.94 -5.83 17.64
CA ARG A 103 -18.31 -4.59 17.16
C ARG A 103 -17.14 -4.85 16.19
N GLN A 104 -16.41 -5.92 16.41
CA GLN A 104 -15.27 -6.31 15.58
C GLN A 104 -15.73 -6.64 14.15
N ALA A 105 -16.80 -7.42 14.00
CA ALA A 105 -17.36 -7.73 12.69
C ALA A 105 -17.92 -6.49 11.99
N ALA A 106 -18.59 -5.59 12.71
CA ALA A 106 -19.06 -4.31 12.16
C ALA A 106 -17.91 -3.45 11.64
N ALA A 107 -16.81 -3.36 12.37
CA ALA A 107 -15.62 -2.63 11.97
C ALA A 107 -14.99 -3.22 10.70
N ILE A 108 -14.92 -4.54 10.57
CA ILE A 108 -14.42 -5.21 9.36
C ILE A 108 -15.32 -4.92 8.15
N MET A 109 -16.66 -4.96 8.32
CA MET A 109 -17.62 -4.60 7.26
C MET A 109 -17.41 -3.15 6.80
N LEU A 110 -17.23 -2.22 7.74
CA LEU A 110 -16.93 -0.81 7.48
C LEU A 110 -15.64 -0.68 6.66
N MET A 111 -14.56 -1.34 7.07
CA MET A 111 -13.28 -1.26 6.39
C MET A 111 -13.31 -1.88 4.98
N ILE A 112 -14.03 -2.96 4.77
CA ILE A 112 -14.27 -3.52 3.44
C ILE A 112 -14.99 -2.51 2.54
N GLN A 113 -16.04 -1.86 3.03
CA GLN A 113 -16.78 -0.86 2.24
C GLN A 113 -15.96 0.41 2.00
N ASN A 114 -15.13 0.84 2.94
CA ASN A 114 -14.16 1.93 2.71
C ASN A 114 -13.20 1.60 1.57
N ASN A 115 -12.69 0.39 1.52
CA ASN A 115 -11.75 -0.04 0.47
C ASN A 115 -12.41 -0.17 -0.93
N LEU A 116 -13.74 -0.22 -0.98
CA LEU A 116 -14.54 -0.28 -2.22
C LEU A 116 -15.30 1.01 -2.52
N ASP A 117 -15.17 2.05 -1.70
CA ASP A 117 -15.73 3.38 -1.95
C ASP A 117 -15.15 3.92 -3.27
N PRO A 118 -16.00 4.38 -4.23
CA PRO A 118 -15.52 4.99 -5.48
C PRO A 118 -14.60 6.20 -5.29
N ALA A 119 -14.67 6.89 -4.14
CA ALA A 119 -13.72 7.95 -3.80
C ALA A 119 -12.31 7.41 -3.42
N VAL A 120 -12.22 6.16 -3.00
CA VAL A 120 -11.02 5.48 -2.51
C VAL A 120 -10.47 4.49 -3.54
N ALA A 121 -11.36 3.63 -4.08
CA ALA A 121 -10.99 2.53 -4.97
C ALA A 121 -10.66 2.99 -6.39
N GLN A 122 -9.65 2.38 -6.99
CA GLN A 122 -9.26 2.64 -8.37
C GLN A 122 -10.27 2.06 -9.37
N HIS A 123 -10.70 0.80 -9.17
CA HIS A 123 -11.67 0.10 -10.01
C HIS A 123 -12.72 -0.60 -9.12
N PRO A 124 -13.65 0.17 -8.54
CA PRO A 124 -14.58 -0.36 -7.53
C PRO A 124 -15.52 -1.44 -8.09
N HIS A 125 -15.87 -1.41 -9.38
CA HIS A 125 -16.71 -2.43 -10.00
C HIS A 125 -16.00 -3.77 -10.15
N GLU A 126 -14.68 -3.77 -10.27
CA GLU A 126 -13.82 -4.96 -10.31
C GLU A 126 -13.19 -5.29 -8.95
N LEU A 127 -13.69 -4.67 -7.87
CA LEU A 127 -13.25 -4.93 -6.48
C LEU A 127 -11.76 -4.63 -6.25
N ILE A 128 -11.18 -3.73 -7.04
CA ILE A 128 -9.77 -3.34 -6.99
C ILE A 128 -9.62 -2.00 -6.29
N THR A 129 -8.89 -1.98 -5.18
CA THR A 129 -8.63 -0.76 -4.41
C THR A 129 -7.53 0.08 -5.05
N TYR A 130 -6.36 -0.48 -5.33
CA TYR A 130 -5.24 0.25 -5.95
C TYR A 130 -4.27 -0.66 -6.71
N GLY A 131 -3.27 -0.07 -7.35
CA GLY A 131 -2.18 -0.78 -8.03
C GLY A 131 -2.60 -1.56 -9.27
N GLY A 132 -3.77 -1.26 -9.84
CA GLY A 132 -4.30 -1.88 -11.07
C GLY A 132 -4.84 -3.30 -10.91
N ASN A 133 -4.49 -4.00 -9.83
CA ASN A 133 -4.87 -5.39 -9.58
C ASN A 133 -4.93 -5.79 -8.10
N GLY A 134 -4.68 -4.86 -7.17
CA GLY A 134 -4.80 -5.09 -5.73
C GLY A 134 -6.27 -5.23 -5.32
N ALA A 135 -6.75 -6.48 -5.25
CA ALA A 135 -8.15 -6.80 -5.08
C ALA A 135 -8.55 -7.06 -3.61
N VAL A 136 -9.73 -6.61 -3.25
CA VAL A 136 -10.39 -6.95 -1.97
C VAL A 136 -11.02 -8.35 -2.07
N PHE A 137 -11.68 -8.63 -3.18
CA PHE A 137 -12.25 -9.94 -3.54
C PHE A 137 -12.05 -10.19 -5.03
N GLN A 138 -12.22 -11.45 -5.47
CA GLN A 138 -12.16 -11.81 -6.88
C GLN A 138 -13.47 -11.52 -7.62
N ASN A 139 -14.61 -11.60 -6.94
CA ASN A 139 -15.94 -11.44 -7.52
C ASN A 139 -16.98 -11.02 -6.47
N TRP A 140 -18.13 -10.55 -6.94
CA TRP A 140 -19.20 -10.02 -6.09
C TRP A 140 -19.93 -11.08 -5.26
N ALA A 141 -19.88 -12.37 -5.63
CA ALA A 141 -20.41 -13.43 -4.77
C ALA A 141 -19.60 -13.55 -3.48
N GLN A 142 -18.28 -13.43 -3.56
CA GLN A 142 -17.40 -13.43 -2.38
C GLN A 142 -17.71 -12.27 -1.44
N TYR A 143 -17.85 -11.06 -1.97
CA TYR A 143 -18.24 -9.89 -1.18
C TYR A 143 -19.55 -10.15 -0.42
N ARG A 144 -20.61 -10.59 -1.12
CA ARG A 144 -21.92 -10.84 -0.50
C ARG A 144 -21.86 -11.92 0.58
N LEU A 145 -21.14 -13.01 0.33
CA LEU A 145 -20.98 -14.09 1.32
C LEU A 145 -20.19 -13.63 2.55
N VAL A 146 -19.13 -12.84 2.37
CA VAL A 146 -18.34 -12.30 3.47
C VAL A 146 -19.20 -11.37 4.34
N MET A 147 -19.96 -10.45 3.72
CA MET A 147 -20.86 -9.56 4.48
C MET A 147 -21.91 -10.33 5.25
N LYS A 148 -22.48 -11.38 4.67
CA LYS A 148 -23.41 -12.30 5.36
C LYS A 148 -22.73 -12.94 6.56
N TYR A 149 -21.57 -13.59 6.37
CA TYR A 149 -20.85 -14.25 7.48
C TYR A 149 -20.48 -13.27 8.59
N LEU A 150 -20.02 -12.05 8.27
CA LEU A 150 -19.73 -11.01 9.25
C LEU A 150 -20.98 -10.56 10.01
N SER A 151 -22.16 -10.53 9.35
CA SER A 151 -23.42 -10.20 10.02
C SER A 151 -23.90 -11.28 11.01
N GLU A 152 -23.54 -12.52 10.77
CA GLU A 152 -23.91 -13.70 11.58
C GLU A 152 -22.88 -14.04 12.66
N MET A 153 -21.64 -13.61 12.48
CA MET A 153 -20.48 -13.93 13.32
C MET A 153 -20.68 -13.51 14.77
N THR A 154 -20.32 -14.42 15.68
CA THR A 154 -20.17 -14.13 17.10
C THR A 154 -18.72 -13.76 17.45
N ASP A 155 -18.48 -13.29 18.67
CA ASP A 155 -17.13 -13.00 19.18
C ASP A 155 -16.30 -14.26 19.51
N GLU A 156 -16.89 -15.45 19.34
CA GLU A 156 -16.23 -16.76 19.51
C GLU A 156 -16.10 -17.53 18.20
N GLN A 157 -16.04 -16.83 17.07
CA GLN A 157 -15.88 -17.42 15.75
C GLN A 157 -14.80 -16.70 14.96
N THR A 158 -14.15 -17.43 14.05
CA THR A 158 -13.21 -16.93 13.04
C THR A 158 -13.70 -17.24 11.64
N LEU A 159 -13.79 -16.22 10.80
CA LEU A 159 -14.00 -16.37 9.37
C LEU A 159 -12.65 -16.67 8.69
N VAL A 160 -12.54 -17.81 8.05
CA VAL A 160 -11.34 -18.21 7.30
C VAL A 160 -11.54 -17.89 5.82
N MET A 161 -10.57 -17.20 5.21
CA MET A 161 -10.65 -16.75 3.83
C MET A 161 -9.41 -17.16 3.02
N TYR A 162 -9.66 -17.80 1.87
CA TYR A 162 -8.64 -18.17 0.90
C TYR A 162 -8.83 -17.37 -0.38
N SER A 163 -7.92 -16.45 -0.65
CA SER A 163 -7.94 -15.61 -1.87
C SER A 163 -9.32 -15.00 -2.16
N GLY A 164 -9.89 -14.33 -1.15
CA GLY A 164 -11.22 -13.70 -1.21
C GLY A 164 -12.40 -14.62 -0.95
N HIS A 165 -12.23 -15.96 -1.11
CA HIS A 165 -13.32 -16.90 -0.88
C HIS A 165 -13.49 -17.20 0.62
N PRO A 166 -14.68 -16.95 1.21
CA PRO A 166 -14.96 -17.32 2.59
C PRO A 166 -15.18 -18.82 2.70
N MET A 167 -14.23 -19.50 3.36
CA MET A 167 -14.33 -20.94 3.60
C MET A 167 -15.41 -21.28 4.64
N GLY A 168 -15.63 -20.38 5.61
CA GLY A 168 -16.67 -20.53 6.62
C GLY A 168 -16.30 -19.93 7.97
N LEU A 169 -17.27 -19.92 8.88
CA LEU A 169 -17.11 -19.54 10.28
C LEU A 169 -16.72 -20.77 11.10
N TYR A 170 -15.62 -20.69 11.79
CA TYR A 170 -15.11 -21.75 12.65
C TYR A 170 -15.18 -21.33 14.12
N PRO A 171 -15.56 -22.24 15.05
CA PRO A 171 -15.48 -21.99 16.47
C PRO A 171 -14.07 -21.55 16.87
N SER A 172 -14.00 -20.54 17.76
CA SER A 172 -12.76 -19.94 18.22
C SER A 172 -12.95 -19.39 19.63
N HIS A 173 -12.19 -18.39 20.04
CA HIS A 173 -12.32 -17.71 21.32
C HIS A 173 -12.19 -16.19 21.16
N LYS A 174 -12.57 -15.42 22.20
CA LYS A 174 -12.67 -13.95 22.12
C LYS A 174 -11.36 -13.23 21.79
N ASP A 175 -10.22 -13.79 22.14
CA ASP A 175 -8.90 -13.21 21.88
C ASP A 175 -8.33 -13.65 20.50
N ALA A 176 -8.97 -14.61 19.79
CA ALA A 176 -8.54 -15.00 18.45
C ALA A 176 -9.00 -13.99 17.39
N PRO A 177 -8.34 -13.93 16.23
CA PRO A 177 -8.80 -13.11 15.11
C PRO A 177 -10.21 -13.48 14.65
N ARG A 178 -11.01 -12.44 14.37
CA ARG A 178 -12.35 -12.61 13.74
C ARG A 178 -12.24 -13.03 12.27
N VAL A 179 -11.18 -12.59 11.58
CA VAL A 179 -10.92 -12.96 10.18
C VAL A 179 -9.44 -13.29 10.01
N VAL A 180 -9.17 -14.37 9.29
CA VAL A 180 -7.82 -14.74 8.82
C VAL A 180 -7.84 -14.84 7.30
N VAL A 181 -7.03 -14.02 6.65
CA VAL A 181 -6.96 -13.91 5.19
C VAL A 181 -5.62 -14.39 4.67
N THR A 182 -5.65 -15.26 3.66
CA THR A 182 -4.47 -15.58 2.85
C THR A 182 -4.75 -15.25 1.39
N ASN A 183 -3.86 -14.49 0.74
CA ASN A 183 -4.00 -14.14 -0.66
C ASN A 183 -2.75 -14.54 -1.43
N GLY A 184 -2.94 -15.25 -2.55
CA GLY A 184 -1.86 -15.56 -3.46
C GLY A 184 -0.78 -16.49 -2.90
N MET A 185 -1.09 -17.29 -1.90
CA MET A 185 -0.15 -18.19 -1.22
C MET A 185 0.18 -19.42 -2.07
N MET A 186 0.76 -19.17 -3.24
CA MET A 186 1.14 -20.23 -4.18
C MET A 186 2.45 -20.88 -3.77
N ILE A 187 2.58 -22.17 -4.07
CA ILE A 187 3.82 -22.94 -3.84
C ILE A 187 4.93 -22.33 -4.71
N PRO A 188 6.17 -22.12 -4.19
CA PRO A 188 7.19 -21.31 -4.86
C PRO A 188 7.48 -21.67 -6.32
N ASN A 189 7.53 -22.95 -6.66
CA ASN A 189 7.77 -23.39 -8.05
C ASN A 189 6.62 -23.07 -9.02
N TYR A 190 5.47 -22.67 -8.52
CA TYR A 190 4.25 -22.33 -9.27
C TYR A 190 3.84 -20.87 -9.04
N SER A 191 4.76 -20.01 -8.65
CA SER A 191 4.51 -18.61 -8.28
C SER A 191 5.21 -17.61 -9.21
N LYS A 192 5.22 -17.90 -10.50
CA LYS A 192 5.66 -16.96 -11.55
C LYS A 192 4.50 -16.05 -11.96
N PRO A 193 4.76 -14.88 -12.57
CA PRO A 193 3.71 -13.98 -13.04
C PRO A 193 2.65 -14.65 -13.93
N ASP A 194 3.05 -15.49 -14.89
CA ASP A 194 2.10 -16.21 -15.76
C ASP A 194 1.27 -17.26 -15.00
N ASP A 195 1.85 -17.91 -13.99
CA ASP A 195 1.13 -18.83 -13.11
C ASP A 195 0.04 -18.08 -12.35
N TRP A 196 0.36 -16.90 -11.79
CA TRP A 196 -0.61 -16.08 -11.11
C TRP A 196 -1.75 -15.66 -12.04
N GLU A 197 -1.46 -15.14 -13.24
CA GLU A 197 -2.48 -14.73 -14.22
C GLU A 197 -3.43 -15.90 -14.55
N ARG A 198 -2.88 -17.08 -14.75
CA ARG A 198 -3.63 -18.32 -15.03
C ARG A 198 -4.54 -18.73 -13.87
N TYR A 199 -4.00 -18.82 -12.65
CA TYR A 199 -4.76 -19.26 -11.49
C TYR A 199 -5.75 -18.18 -11.00
N ASN A 200 -5.46 -16.92 -11.20
CA ASN A 200 -6.41 -15.84 -10.96
C ASN A 200 -7.59 -15.91 -11.96
N ALA A 201 -7.34 -16.17 -13.26
CA ALA A 201 -8.40 -16.35 -14.25
C ALA A 201 -9.25 -17.60 -13.98
N LEU A 202 -8.67 -18.65 -13.37
CA LEU A 202 -9.40 -19.83 -12.89
C LEU A 202 -10.26 -19.55 -11.64
N GLY A 203 -10.11 -18.38 -11.02
CA GLY A 203 -10.85 -18.00 -9.80
C GLY A 203 -10.38 -18.75 -8.55
N VAL A 204 -9.09 -19.13 -8.46
CA VAL A 204 -8.54 -19.88 -7.33
C VAL A 204 -7.46 -19.13 -6.55
N THR A 205 -6.93 -18.04 -7.08
CA THR A 205 -5.99 -17.17 -6.38
C THR A 205 -6.31 -15.69 -6.57
N GLN A 206 -5.83 -14.85 -5.67
CA GLN A 206 -6.06 -13.42 -5.67
C GLN A 206 -4.77 -12.66 -5.37
N TYR A 207 -4.57 -11.55 -6.06
CA TYR A 207 -3.53 -10.58 -5.75
C TYR A 207 -4.04 -9.59 -4.70
N GLY A 208 -3.83 -9.91 -3.45
CA GLY A 208 -4.34 -9.12 -2.33
C GLY A 208 -3.53 -7.87 -1.98
N GLN A 209 -2.63 -7.44 -2.80
CA GLN A 209 -1.65 -6.36 -2.66
C GLN A 209 -1.76 -5.53 -1.37
N MET A 210 -0.88 -5.79 -0.40
CA MET A 210 -0.73 -5.04 0.85
C MET A 210 -2.07 -4.65 1.51
N THR A 211 -2.29 -3.39 1.85
CA THR A 211 -3.48 -2.92 2.58
C THR A 211 -4.79 -3.05 1.82
N ALA A 212 -4.78 -3.19 0.50
CA ALA A 212 -5.98 -3.52 -0.26
C ALA A 212 -6.54 -4.89 0.15
N GLY A 213 -5.68 -5.91 0.21
CA GLY A 213 -6.06 -7.27 0.59
C GLY A 213 -6.37 -7.47 2.07
N SER A 214 -5.93 -6.56 2.94
CA SER A 214 -6.21 -6.58 4.38
C SER A 214 -7.32 -5.63 4.82
N TYR A 215 -7.97 -4.94 3.90
CA TYR A 215 -9.02 -3.96 4.18
C TYR A 215 -8.55 -2.72 4.97
N MET A 216 -7.23 -2.46 4.99
CA MET A 216 -6.64 -1.37 5.78
C MET A 216 -6.19 -0.17 4.96
N TYR A 217 -6.57 -0.07 3.69
CA TYR A 217 -6.31 1.11 2.88
C TYR A 217 -7.20 2.29 3.31
N ILE A 218 -6.58 3.40 3.67
CA ILE A 218 -7.25 4.61 4.19
C ILE A 218 -7.23 5.78 3.19
N GLY A 219 -7.06 5.48 1.92
CA GLY A 219 -6.88 6.49 0.89
C GLY A 219 -5.42 6.94 0.73
N PRO A 220 -5.19 8.01 -0.04
CA PRO A 220 -3.84 8.40 -0.48
C PRO A 220 -2.96 8.99 0.63
N GLN A 221 -3.50 9.36 1.79
CA GLN A 221 -2.69 9.98 2.85
C GLN A 221 -1.52 9.09 3.34
N GLY A 222 -1.65 7.76 3.25
CA GLY A 222 -0.57 6.85 3.62
C GLY A 222 0.68 7.04 2.76
N ILE A 223 0.50 7.14 1.45
CA ILE A 223 1.61 7.36 0.52
C ILE A 223 2.12 8.79 0.57
N VAL A 224 1.24 9.80 0.77
CA VAL A 224 1.66 11.20 0.98
C VAL A 224 2.57 11.28 2.20
N HIS A 225 2.18 10.67 3.33
CA HIS A 225 2.99 10.63 4.54
C HIS A 225 4.35 9.96 4.32
N GLY A 226 4.36 8.73 3.79
CA GLY A 226 5.59 7.99 3.54
C GLY A 226 6.55 8.73 2.61
N THR A 227 6.03 9.38 1.56
CA THR A 227 6.84 10.20 0.64
C THR A 227 7.37 11.45 1.35
N THR A 228 6.56 12.14 2.16
CA THR A 228 7.00 13.30 2.94
C THR A 228 8.18 12.94 3.84
N ILE A 229 8.04 11.87 4.63
CA ILE A 229 9.12 11.42 5.53
C ILE A 229 10.37 10.98 4.73
N THR A 230 10.18 10.32 3.59
CA THR A 230 11.29 9.93 2.70
C THR A 230 12.04 11.16 2.18
N VAL A 231 11.35 12.17 1.67
CA VAL A 231 11.97 13.40 1.13
C VAL A 231 12.69 14.20 2.23
N LEU A 232 12.08 14.33 3.41
CA LEU A 232 12.70 14.98 4.58
C LEU A 232 14.03 14.29 4.95
N ASN A 233 14.03 12.97 5.07
CA ASN A 233 15.22 12.22 5.43
C ASN A 233 16.26 12.19 4.30
N ALA A 234 15.86 12.11 3.03
CA ALA A 234 16.76 12.22 1.88
C ALA A 234 17.45 13.59 1.83
N ALA A 235 16.71 14.66 2.09
CA ALA A 235 17.28 16.02 2.16
C ALA A 235 18.29 16.17 3.31
N ARG A 236 18.04 15.59 4.47
CA ARG A 236 18.99 15.55 5.61
C ARG A 236 20.27 14.82 5.24
N LYS A 237 20.19 13.75 4.49
CA LYS A 237 21.35 12.98 3.98
C LYS A 237 22.27 13.82 3.09
N LEU A 238 21.70 14.70 2.28
CA LEU A 238 22.47 15.66 1.47
C LEU A 238 23.03 16.85 2.26
N GLY A 239 22.67 16.94 3.54
CA GLY A 239 22.97 18.10 4.38
C GLY A 239 22.04 19.28 4.15
N GLY A 240 21.68 19.96 5.25
CA GLY A 240 20.79 21.11 5.25
C GLY A 240 19.29 20.75 5.16
N GLY A 241 18.47 21.81 5.01
CA GLY A 241 17.01 21.69 4.90
C GLY A 241 16.52 21.38 3.49
N THR A 242 15.20 21.40 3.32
CA THR A 242 14.51 21.14 2.05
C THR A 242 14.34 22.38 1.17
N ALA A 243 14.33 23.56 1.77
CA ALA A 243 14.03 24.83 1.08
C ALA A 243 14.96 25.11 -0.11
N GLY A 244 14.36 25.27 -1.29
CA GLY A 244 15.07 25.52 -2.55
C GLY A 244 15.75 24.30 -3.18
N LYS A 245 15.59 23.08 -2.62
CA LYS A 245 16.02 21.84 -3.27
C LYS A 245 15.01 21.42 -4.32
N LEU A 246 15.51 20.92 -5.45
CA LEU A 246 14.70 20.37 -6.54
C LEU A 246 14.59 18.84 -6.44
N PHE A 247 13.36 18.35 -6.34
CA PHE A 247 13.00 16.94 -6.40
C PHE A 247 12.28 16.63 -7.70
N ILE A 248 12.78 15.67 -8.48
CA ILE A 248 12.14 15.22 -9.73
C ILE A 248 11.73 13.75 -9.60
N THR A 249 10.51 13.46 -10.03
CA THR A 249 9.91 12.12 -10.01
C THR A 249 8.90 11.94 -11.16
N ALA A 250 8.22 10.79 -11.20
CA ALA A 250 7.24 10.48 -12.24
C ALA A 250 6.01 9.74 -11.70
N GLY A 251 4.90 9.93 -12.43
CA GLY A 251 3.62 9.29 -12.17
C GLY A 251 2.66 10.17 -11.36
N LEU A 252 1.43 10.34 -11.85
CA LEU A 252 0.32 11.03 -11.17
C LEU A 252 -0.92 10.12 -11.03
N GLY A 253 -0.72 8.81 -11.11
CA GLY A 253 -1.74 7.78 -10.95
C GLY A 253 -2.29 7.67 -9.52
N GLY A 254 -2.83 6.50 -9.18
CA GLY A 254 -3.45 6.24 -7.87
C GLY A 254 -2.50 6.43 -6.69
N MET A 255 -1.35 5.76 -6.75
CA MET A 255 -0.32 5.83 -5.70
C MET A 255 0.64 7.00 -5.91
N SER A 256 1.22 7.08 -7.10
CA SER A 256 2.24 8.07 -7.46
C SER A 256 1.75 9.52 -7.41
N GLY A 257 0.47 9.76 -7.63
CA GLY A 257 -0.13 11.09 -7.56
C GLY A 257 -0.02 11.80 -6.22
N ALA A 258 0.43 11.11 -5.18
CA ALA A 258 0.71 11.67 -3.87
C ALA A 258 2.04 12.44 -3.80
N GLN A 259 2.96 12.24 -4.73
CA GLN A 259 4.32 12.80 -4.66
C GLN A 259 4.39 14.32 -4.71
N PRO A 260 3.68 15.04 -5.61
CA PRO A 260 3.71 16.50 -5.59
C PRO A 260 3.25 17.06 -4.26
N LYS A 261 2.12 16.58 -3.73
CA LYS A 261 1.61 17.00 -2.42
C LYS A 261 2.59 16.71 -1.28
N ALA A 262 3.26 15.57 -1.32
CA ALA A 262 4.30 15.23 -0.36
C ALA A 262 5.52 16.16 -0.46
N GLY A 263 5.89 16.56 -1.68
CA GLY A 263 6.94 17.54 -1.93
C GLY A 263 6.63 18.89 -1.29
N ASP A 264 5.41 19.40 -1.47
CA ASP A 264 4.93 20.64 -0.85
C ASP A 264 5.01 20.58 0.67
N ILE A 265 4.49 19.51 1.27
CA ILE A 265 4.49 19.31 2.73
C ILE A 265 5.95 19.19 3.26
N ALA A 266 6.82 18.51 2.51
CA ALA A 266 8.24 18.39 2.87
C ALA A 266 9.03 19.70 2.67
N GLY A 267 8.51 20.66 1.91
CA GLY A 267 9.13 21.96 1.69
C GLY A 267 10.15 22.01 0.56
N VAL A 268 10.04 21.13 -0.45
CA VAL A 268 10.87 21.13 -1.67
C VAL A 268 10.14 21.77 -2.84
N VAL A 269 10.88 22.17 -3.88
CA VAL A 269 10.33 22.38 -5.21
C VAL A 269 10.29 21.04 -5.92
N SER A 270 9.13 20.61 -6.42
CA SER A 270 9.01 19.30 -7.05
C SER A 270 8.49 19.36 -8.48
N ILE A 271 8.99 18.45 -9.33
CA ILE A 271 8.46 18.20 -10.67
C ILE A 271 8.05 16.74 -10.76
N THR A 272 6.81 16.48 -11.17
CA THR A 272 6.32 15.14 -11.44
C THR A 272 5.90 15.01 -12.91
N ALA A 273 6.56 14.12 -13.65
CA ALA A 273 6.18 13.86 -15.04
C ALA A 273 4.99 12.91 -15.12
N GLU A 274 4.02 13.22 -16.01
CA GLU A 274 2.89 12.34 -16.30
C GLU A 274 2.49 12.44 -17.77
N ILE A 275 2.40 11.31 -18.44
CA ILE A 275 1.99 11.26 -19.85
C ILE A 275 0.46 11.26 -20.04
N ASN A 276 -0.28 10.75 -19.04
CA ASN A 276 -1.75 10.68 -19.09
C ASN A 276 -2.37 12.03 -18.69
N PRO A 277 -2.99 12.77 -19.63
CA PRO A 277 -3.54 14.10 -19.34
C PRO A 277 -4.70 14.05 -18.33
N ALA A 278 -5.47 12.97 -18.30
CA ALA A 278 -6.57 12.84 -17.33
C ALA A 278 -6.03 12.66 -15.89
N ALA A 279 -4.91 11.97 -15.71
CA ALA A 279 -4.27 11.84 -14.40
C ALA A 279 -3.72 13.19 -13.92
N THR A 280 -3.03 13.93 -14.78
CA THR A 280 -2.53 15.27 -14.51
C THR A 280 -3.65 16.23 -14.12
N GLN A 281 -4.70 16.31 -14.93
CA GLN A 281 -5.85 17.18 -14.70
C GLN A 281 -6.52 16.88 -13.36
N LYS A 282 -6.73 15.59 -13.06
CA LYS A 282 -7.31 15.17 -11.78
C LYS A 282 -6.50 15.67 -10.57
N ARG A 283 -5.17 15.59 -10.61
CA ARG A 283 -4.32 16.04 -9.50
C ARG A 283 -4.27 17.55 -9.37
N TYR A 284 -4.30 18.26 -10.48
CA TYR A 284 -4.42 19.71 -10.50
C TYR A 284 -5.75 20.18 -9.88
N GLU A 285 -6.88 19.60 -10.29
CA GLU A 285 -8.20 19.91 -9.74
C GLU A 285 -8.35 19.58 -8.25
N GLN A 286 -7.62 18.56 -7.77
CA GLN A 286 -7.56 18.23 -6.36
C GLN A 286 -6.64 19.15 -5.52
N GLY A 287 -5.93 20.10 -6.15
CA GLY A 287 -4.95 20.95 -5.48
C GLY A 287 -3.73 20.19 -4.96
N TRP A 288 -3.37 19.11 -5.67
CA TRP A 288 -2.17 18.31 -5.33
C TRP A 288 -0.98 18.66 -6.21
N VAL A 289 -1.23 19.37 -7.29
CA VAL A 289 -0.25 19.99 -8.18
C VAL A 289 -0.62 21.46 -8.31
N ASP A 290 0.34 22.36 -8.14
CA ASP A 290 0.10 23.80 -8.19
C ASP A 290 0.09 24.34 -9.62
N GLU A 291 0.96 23.84 -10.51
CA GLU A 291 1.06 24.26 -11.90
C GLU A 291 1.29 23.07 -12.84
N VAL A 292 0.77 23.16 -14.06
CA VAL A 292 0.93 22.17 -15.12
C VAL A 292 1.57 22.82 -16.34
N HIS A 293 2.63 22.22 -16.87
CA HIS A 293 3.33 22.67 -18.07
C HIS A 293 3.57 21.51 -19.03
N ALA A 294 3.38 21.76 -20.33
CA ALA A 294 3.73 20.82 -21.41
C ALA A 294 5.06 21.16 -22.09
N ASP A 295 5.51 22.42 -21.97
CA ASP A 295 6.79 22.89 -22.49
C ASP A 295 7.85 22.91 -21.38
N LEU A 296 9.00 22.32 -21.64
CA LEU A 296 10.07 22.19 -20.66
C LEU A 296 10.80 23.52 -20.38
N ASP A 297 10.94 24.41 -21.38
CA ASP A 297 11.57 25.73 -21.17
C ASP A 297 10.68 26.61 -20.27
N GLU A 298 9.35 26.61 -20.48
CA GLU A 298 8.38 27.30 -19.62
C GLU A 298 8.36 26.71 -18.21
N LEU A 299 8.34 25.38 -18.08
CA LEU A 299 8.40 24.69 -16.80
C LEU A 299 9.60 25.12 -15.99
N PHE A 300 10.81 25.04 -16.56
CA PHE A 300 12.03 25.38 -15.83
C PHE A 300 12.18 26.89 -15.57
N ALA A 301 11.57 27.75 -16.37
CA ALA A 301 11.47 29.17 -16.06
C ALA A 301 10.64 29.42 -14.78
N ALA A 302 9.54 28.70 -14.58
CA ALA A 302 8.72 28.76 -13.37
C ALA A 302 9.43 28.11 -12.16
N VAL A 303 9.95 26.91 -12.32
CA VAL A 303 10.69 26.16 -11.29
C VAL A 303 11.87 26.96 -10.73
N ASN A 304 12.67 27.61 -11.58
CA ASN A 304 13.81 28.42 -11.15
C ASN A 304 13.40 29.62 -10.29
N LYS A 305 12.21 30.19 -10.51
CA LYS A 305 11.69 31.27 -9.64
C LYS A 305 11.40 30.73 -8.23
N SER A 306 10.74 29.57 -8.12
CA SER A 306 10.45 28.95 -6.82
C SER A 306 11.72 28.52 -6.09
N ILE A 307 12.72 27.97 -6.80
CA ILE A 307 14.03 27.63 -6.22
C ILE A 307 14.72 28.88 -5.66
N ALA A 308 14.75 29.97 -6.43
CA ALA A 308 15.37 31.23 -6.00
C ALA A 308 14.63 31.83 -4.80
N ALA A 309 13.32 31.76 -4.77
CA ALA A 309 12.48 32.21 -3.65
C ALA A 309 12.51 31.26 -2.45
N LYS A 310 13.03 30.05 -2.60
CA LYS A 310 12.95 28.94 -1.61
C LYS A 310 11.50 28.63 -1.21
N GLU A 311 10.58 28.77 -2.14
CA GLU A 311 9.16 28.51 -1.99
C GLU A 311 8.88 27.07 -2.37
N ALA A 312 8.28 26.29 -1.47
CA ALA A 312 7.78 24.95 -1.77
C ALA A 312 6.66 25.06 -2.80
N LYS A 313 6.80 24.35 -3.92
CA LYS A 313 5.80 24.35 -4.98
C LYS A 313 5.90 23.11 -5.85
N SER A 314 4.78 22.58 -6.25
CA SER A 314 4.67 21.37 -7.06
C SER A 314 4.29 21.68 -8.51
N TYR A 315 5.01 21.06 -9.42
CA TYR A 315 4.83 21.20 -10.86
C TYR A 315 4.57 19.84 -11.50
N ALA A 316 3.60 19.76 -12.40
CA ALA A 316 3.45 18.62 -13.29
C ALA A 316 4.05 18.95 -14.67
N TYR A 317 4.87 18.05 -15.16
CA TYR A 317 5.24 18.02 -16.57
C TYR A 317 4.27 17.11 -17.31
N GLN A 318 3.43 17.68 -18.20
CA GLN A 318 2.54 16.92 -19.06
C GLN A 318 3.33 16.34 -20.23
N GLY A 319 3.99 15.21 -20.01
CA GLY A 319 4.87 14.58 -20.98
C GLY A 319 5.53 13.31 -20.46
N ASN A 320 6.39 12.73 -21.28
CA ASN A 320 7.11 11.52 -20.90
C ASN A 320 8.26 11.83 -19.93
N VAL A 321 8.42 11.01 -18.92
CA VAL A 321 9.47 11.17 -17.91
C VAL A 321 10.90 11.14 -18.50
N VAL A 322 11.10 10.39 -19.57
CA VAL A 322 12.42 10.29 -20.23
C VAL A 322 12.80 11.64 -20.87
N ASP A 323 11.84 12.33 -21.51
CA ASP A 323 12.07 13.65 -22.08
C ASP A 323 12.51 14.66 -21.01
N LEU A 324 11.86 14.62 -19.82
CA LEU A 324 12.24 15.47 -18.68
C LEU A 324 13.66 15.18 -18.19
N TRP A 325 14.03 13.91 -18.02
CA TRP A 325 15.36 13.55 -17.55
C TRP A 325 16.46 13.87 -18.58
N GLU A 326 16.19 13.60 -19.86
CA GLU A 326 17.13 13.96 -20.95
C GLU A 326 17.33 15.47 -21.05
N TYR A 327 16.23 16.25 -20.95
CA TYR A 327 16.31 17.72 -20.93
C TYR A 327 17.19 18.20 -19.77
N CYS A 328 16.98 17.70 -18.55
CA CYS A 328 17.81 18.06 -17.40
C CYS A 328 19.29 17.72 -17.62
N ALA A 329 19.56 16.54 -18.16
CA ALA A 329 20.92 16.06 -18.43
C ALA A 329 21.62 16.93 -19.49
N ASP A 330 20.94 17.28 -20.58
CA ASP A 330 21.50 18.00 -21.71
C ASP A 330 21.65 19.51 -21.44
N LYS A 331 20.71 20.11 -20.71
CA LYS A 331 20.77 21.53 -20.29
C LYS A 331 21.65 21.76 -19.05
N GLY A 332 22.16 20.72 -18.41
CA GLY A 332 22.97 20.84 -17.20
C GLY A 332 22.20 21.34 -15.99
N ILE A 333 20.91 21.07 -15.90
CA ILE A 333 20.06 21.45 -14.77
C ILE A 333 20.58 20.77 -13.50
N LYS A 334 20.72 21.54 -12.43
CA LYS A 334 21.01 21.01 -11.11
C LYS A 334 19.74 20.40 -10.51
N VAL A 335 19.73 19.09 -10.30
CA VAL A 335 18.70 18.35 -9.58
C VAL A 335 19.30 17.85 -8.28
N ASP A 336 18.64 18.07 -7.15
CA ASP A 336 19.15 17.65 -5.84
C ASP A 336 18.70 16.20 -5.54
N LEU A 337 17.41 15.89 -5.71
CA LEU A 337 16.79 14.59 -5.44
C LEU A 337 16.10 14.06 -6.70
N GLY A 338 16.27 12.79 -7.00
CA GLY A 338 15.60 12.10 -8.09
C GLY A 338 15.02 10.77 -7.68
N SER A 339 13.86 10.43 -8.25
CA SER A 339 13.20 9.15 -8.05
C SER A 339 12.27 8.81 -9.23
N ASP A 340 11.66 7.63 -9.21
CA ASP A 340 10.58 7.24 -10.11
C ASP A 340 9.50 6.47 -9.35
N GLN A 341 8.23 6.77 -9.60
CA GLN A 341 7.10 6.04 -9.02
C GLN A 341 6.04 5.69 -10.08
N THR A 342 6.43 5.50 -11.31
CA THR A 342 5.60 4.85 -12.33
C THR A 342 5.30 3.39 -11.91
N SER A 343 4.26 2.78 -12.45
CA SER A 343 3.83 1.43 -12.01
C SER A 343 4.64 0.32 -12.67
N LEU A 344 5.98 0.35 -12.55
CA LEU A 344 6.89 -0.62 -13.16
C LEU A 344 6.78 -2.05 -12.61
N HIS A 345 6.07 -2.26 -11.50
CA HIS A 345 5.65 -3.60 -11.07
C HIS A 345 4.63 -4.24 -12.03
N ASN A 346 4.06 -3.44 -12.94
CA ASN A 346 3.12 -3.88 -13.98
C ASN A 346 3.37 -3.14 -15.32
N PRO A 347 4.60 -3.20 -15.89
CA PRO A 347 5.01 -2.33 -17.00
C PRO A 347 4.21 -2.59 -18.29
N TRP A 348 3.83 -3.84 -18.54
CA TRP A 348 3.21 -4.27 -19.79
C TRP A 348 1.71 -4.00 -19.88
N ALA A 349 1.09 -3.57 -18.80
CA ALA A 349 -0.33 -3.21 -18.71
C ALA A 349 -0.54 -1.70 -18.45
N GLY A 350 0.31 -0.85 -19.03
CA GLY A 350 0.23 0.59 -18.91
C GLY A 350 0.86 1.16 -17.64
N GLY A 351 1.74 0.40 -16.99
CA GLY A 351 2.50 0.87 -15.84
C GLY A 351 3.64 1.82 -16.20
N TYR A 352 4.16 1.75 -17.42
CA TYR A 352 5.18 2.63 -17.97
C TYR A 352 4.96 2.82 -19.47
N TYR A 353 5.07 4.05 -19.96
CA TYR A 353 4.80 4.39 -21.35
C TYR A 353 6.08 4.74 -22.11
N PRO A 354 6.23 4.27 -23.37
CA PRO A 354 7.43 4.50 -24.17
C PRO A 354 7.58 5.97 -24.57
N VAL A 355 8.80 6.48 -24.53
CA VAL A 355 9.14 7.82 -25.01
C VAL A 355 9.02 7.92 -26.54
N GLY A 356 8.60 9.09 -27.03
CA GLY A 356 8.40 9.33 -28.47
C GLY A 356 7.11 8.71 -29.03
N VAL A 357 6.22 8.20 -28.17
CA VAL A 357 4.91 7.66 -28.55
C VAL A 357 3.84 8.42 -27.74
N SER A 358 2.78 8.89 -28.42
CA SER A 358 1.69 9.55 -27.70
C SER A 358 0.97 8.59 -26.76
N PHE A 359 0.31 9.13 -25.72
CA PHE A 359 -0.44 8.30 -24.75
C PHE A 359 -1.48 7.41 -25.45
N GLU A 360 -2.24 7.96 -26.40
CA GLU A 360 -3.27 7.22 -27.13
C GLU A 360 -2.69 6.16 -28.08
N ASP A 361 -1.61 6.50 -28.82
CA ASP A 361 -0.94 5.52 -29.68
C ASP A 361 -0.29 4.40 -28.88
N ALA A 362 0.25 4.71 -27.70
CA ALA A 362 0.81 3.70 -26.80
C ALA A 362 -0.24 2.71 -26.28
N LYS A 363 -1.46 3.19 -25.99
CA LYS A 363 -2.59 2.31 -25.62
C LYS A 363 -2.98 1.37 -26.76
N VAL A 364 -3.04 1.89 -27.98
CA VAL A 364 -3.32 1.07 -29.18
C VAL A 364 -2.17 0.05 -29.40
N MET A 365 -0.93 0.52 -29.30
CA MET A 365 0.25 -0.35 -29.46
C MET A 365 0.25 -1.48 -28.40
N MET A 366 -0.06 -1.16 -27.12
CA MET A 366 -0.15 -2.15 -26.05
C MET A 366 -1.20 -3.24 -26.34
N ALA A 367 -2.34 -2.84 -26.89
CA ALA A 367 -3.43 -3.77 -27.19
C ALA A 367 -3.18 -4.61 -28.45
N GLU A 368 -2.67 -4.00 -29.53
CA GLU A 368 -2.56 -4.64 -30.84
C GLU A 368 -1.17 -5.22 -31.15
N LYS A 369 -0.11 -4.66 -30.55
CA LYS A 369 1.29 -5.00 -30.80
C LYS A 369 2.09 -5.10 -29.48
N PRO A 370 1.71 -6.00 -28.56
CA PRO A 370 2.27 -6.03 -27.20
C PRO A 370 3.79 -6.25 -27.16
N GLU A 371 4.35 -7.02 -28.09
CA GLU A 371 5.81 -7.24 -28.15
C GLU A 371 6.55 -5.95 -28.58
N LEU A 372 6.01 -5.19 -29.53
CA LEU A 372 6.56 -3.88 -29.91
C LEU A 372 6.45 -2.87 -28.76
N PHE A 373 5.32 -2.87 -28.05
CA PHE A 373 5.14 -2.04 -26.87
C PHE A 373 6.22 -2.34 -25.82
N LYS A 374 6.45 -3.62 -25.53
CA LYS A 374 7.48 -4.08 -24.60
C LYS A 374 8.88 -3.64 -25.03
N GLU A 375 9.23 -3.81 -26.30
CA GLU A 375 10.53 -3.38 -26.85
C GLU A 375 10.74 -1.87 -26.67
N LYS A 376 9.72 -1.06 -26.97
CA LYS A 376 9.75 0.40 -26.82
C LYS A 376 9.84 0.86 -25.37
N VAL A 377 9.16 0.17 -24.44
CA VAL A 377 9.30 0.42 -23.00
C VAL A 377 10.71 0.11 -22.54
N GLN A 378 11.30 -1.02 -22.97
CA GLN A 378 12.67 -1.38 -22.60
C GLN A 378 13.71 -0.40 -23.17
N GLU A 379 13.52 0.10 -24.40
CA GLU A 379 14.34 1.17 -24.96
C GLU A 379 14.27 2.43 -24.10
N SER A 380 13.05 2.81 -23.70
CA SER A 380 12.81 4.00 -22.86
C SER A 380 13.46 3.88 -21.49
N LEU A 381 13.42 2.70 -20.86
CA LEU A 381 14.11 2.45 -19.60
C LEU A 381 15.63 2.59 -19.72
N ARG A 382 16.23 2.11 -20.80
CA ARG A 382 17.68 2.32 -21.06
C ARG A 382 18.03 3.81 -21.18
N ARG A 383 17.22 4.59 -21.90
CA ARG A 383 17.39 6.05 -22.04
C ARG A 383 17.20 6.77 -20.71
N HIS A 384 16.15 6.41 -19.96
CA HIS A 384 15.88 6.95 -18.62
C HIS A 384 17.10 6.78 -17.71
N VAL A 385 17.61 5.55 -17.59
CA VAL A 385 18.79 5.25 -16.78
C VAL A 385 20.02 6.02 -17.27
N ALA A 386 20.23 6.13 -18.58
CA ALA A 386 21.38 6.87 -19.13
C ALA A 386 21.34 8.36 -18.75
N ALA A 387 20.16 8.99 -18.74
CA ALA A 387 19.99 10.38 -18.29
C ALA A 387 20.20 10.52 -16.78
N VAL A 388 19.64 9.61 -15.98
CA VAL A 388 19.86 9.56 -14.51
C VAL A 388 21.36 9.39 -14.20
N ASN A 389 22.07 8.50 -14.89
CA ASN A 389 23.52 8.29 -14.70
C ASN A 389 24.33 9.58 -14.96
N LYS A 390 23.96 10.38 -15.97
CA LYS A 390 24.60 11.68 -16.23
C LYS A 390 24.38 12.67 -15.09
N LEU A 391 23.16 12.71 -14.54
CA LEU A 391 22.79 13.66 -13.46
C LEU A 391 23.38 13.25 -12.12
N THR A 392 23.41 11.97 -11.80
CA THR A 392 24.04 11.48 -10.56
C THR A 392 25.56 11.71 -10.56
N ALA A 393 26.21 11.59 -11.72
CA ALA A 393 27.62 11.97 -11.86
C ALA A 393 27.88 13.47 -11.59
N ARG A 394 26.83 14.32 -11.61
CA ARG A 394 26.87 15.75 -11.28
C ARG A 394 26.38 16.05 -9.86
N GLY A 395 26.10 15.03 -9.05
CA GLY A 395 25.74 15.16 -7.64
C GLY A 395 24.26 15.03 -7.30
N MET A 396 23.40 14.64 -8.23
CA MET A 396 22.01 14.28 -7.91
C MET A 396 22.00 13.00 -7.04
N TYR A 397 21.23 12.99 -5.97
CA TYR A 397 20.92 11.78 -5.21
C TYR A 397 19.68 11.12 -5.78
N PHE A 398 19.85 9.95 -6.38
CA PHE A 398 18.76 9.15 -6.94
C PHE A 398 18.48 7.92 -6.10
N PHE A 399 17.20 7.60 -5.88
CA PHE A 399 16.75 6.39 -5.19
C PHE A 399 15.52 5.79 -5.87
N ASP A 400 15.45 4.48 -5.91
CA ASP A 400 14.25 3.75 -6.33
C ASP A 400 13.16 3.86 -5.25
N TYR A 401 11.95 4.24 -5.65
CA TYR A 401 10.82 4.36 -4.70
C TYR A 401 10.11 3.02 -4.43
N GLY A 402 10.71 1.89 -4.77
CA GLY A 402 10.15 0.57 -4.53
C GLY A 402 9.01 0.18 -5.48
N ASN A 403 9.09 0.67 -6.71
CA ASN A 403 8.14 0.44 -7.80
C ASN A 403 8.65 -0.52 -8.86
N ALA A 404 9.75 -1.25 -8.59
CA ALA A 404 10.49 -2.11 -9.50
C ALA A 404 11.30 -1.39 -10.59
N PHE A 405 11.61 -0.09 -10.46
CA PHE A 405 12.40 0.65 -11.44
C PHE A 405 13.78 0.01 -11.68
N LEU A 406 14.53 -0.29 -10.61
CA LEU A 406 15.85 -0.92 -10.72
C LEU A 406 15.76 -2.31 -11.37
N LEU A 407 14.79 -3.11 -10.96
CA LEU A 407 14.60 -4.47 -11.44
C LEU A 407 14.22 -4.49 -12.93
N GLU A 408 13.26 -3.69 -13.36
CA GLU A 408 12.82 -3.64 -14.76
C GLU A 408 13.85 -2.97 -15.66
N SER A 409 14.58 -1.97 -15.17
CA SER A 409 15.72 -1.37 -15.87
C SER A 409 16.85 -2.40 -16.10
N SER A 410 17.12 -3.25 -15.11
CA SER A 410 18.06 -4.37 -15.24
C SER A 410 17.59 -5.38 -16.31
N ARG A 411 16.32 -5.77 -16.27
CA ARG A 411 15.69 -6.67 -17.27
C ARG A 411 15.69 -6.07 -18.68
N ALA A 412 15.65 -4.75 -18.80
CA ALA A 412 15.78 -4.03 -20.05
C ALA A 412 17.23 -3.91 -20.57
N GLY A 413 18.22 -4.33 -19.77
CA GLY A 413 19.64 -4.24 -20.12
C GLY A 413 20.21 -2.82 -19.97
N ALA A 414 19.63 -1.99 -19.10
CA ALA A 414 20.17 -0.66 -18.78
C ALA A 414 21.46 -0.76 -17.94
N ASP A 415 22.32 0.26 -18.01
CA ASP A 415 23.53 0.39 -17.18
C ASP A 415 23.17 0.81 -15.74
N ILE A 416 22.58 -0.14 -15.01
CA ILE A 416 22.02 0.06 -13.66
C ILE A 416 22.77 -0.70 -12.57
N TRP A 417 23.75 -1.51 -12.92
CA TRP A 417 24.57 -2.26 -11.98
C TRP A 417 25.79 -1.44 -11.51
N ASN A 418 26.29 -1.74 -10.30
CA ASN A 418 27.60 -1.29 -9.88
C ASN A 418 28.72 -1.97 -10.70
N ALA A 419 29.96 -1.53 -10.54
CA ALA A 419 31.08 -1.95 -11.37
C ALA A 419 31.36 -3.46 -11.34
N ASP A 420 31.10 -4.12 -10.23
CA ASP A 420 31.33 -5.56 -10.04
C ASP A 420 30.07 -6.43 -10.27
N HIS A 421 28.95 -5.81 -10.66
CA HIS A 421 27.64 -6.44 -10.87
C HIS A 421 27.08 -7.21 -9.67
N THR A 422 27.47 -6.84 -8.45
CA THR A 422 27.01 -7.46 -7.22
C THR A 422 25.74 -6.82 -6.65
N ALA A 423 25.50 -5.53 -6.96
CA ALA A 423 24.36 -4.75 -6.51
C ALA A 423 23.93 -3.73 -7.56
N PHE A 424 22.75 -3.16 -7.40
CA PHE A 424 22.34 -2.03 -8.21
C PHE A 424 23.18 -0.78 -7.89
N ARG A 425 23.34 0.07 -8.90
CA ARG A 425 24.07 1.35 -8.79
C ARG A 425 23.41 2.33 -7.83
N TYR A 426 22.09 2.28 -7.74
CA TYR A 426 21.29 3.13 -6.88
C TYR A 426 20.62 2.32 -5.80
N PRO A 427 20.45 2.89 -4.59
CA PRO A 427 19.70 2.22 -3.54
C PRO A 427 18.19 2.32 -3.79
N SER A 428 17.41 1.41 -3.20
CA SER A 428 16.00 1.68 -2.95
C SER A 428 15.85 2.70 -1.80
N TYR A 429 14.71 3.40 -1.76
CA TYR A 429 14.45 4.36 -0.68
C TYR A 429 14.46 3.72 0.72
N VAL A 430 14.11 2.42 0.82
CA VAL A 430 14.21 1.70 2.09
C VAL A 430 15.66 1.36 2.41
N GLN A 431 16.43 0.91 1.42
CA GLN A 431 17.81 0.49 1.63
C GLN A 431 18.67 1.57 2.28
N ASP A 432 18.50 2.83 1.88
CA ASP A 432 19.42 3.89 2.22
C ASP A 432 18.78 5.07 2.99
N ILE A 433 17.45 5.16 3.03
CA ILE A 433 16.71 6.22 3.72
C ILE A 433 15.83 5.63 4.82
N MET A 434 14.73 4.97 4.44
CA MET A 434 13.72 4.56 5.41
C MET A 434 14.18 3.40 6.30
N GLY A 435 14.99 2.48 5.79
CA GLY A 435 15.58 1.40 6.57
C GLY A 435 16.44 1.95 7.71
N PRO A 436 17.59 2.58 7.41
CA PRO A 436 18.52 3.03 8.44
C PRO A 436 18.04 4.22 9.27
N MET A 437 17.10 5.05 8.78
CA MET A 437 16.64 6.24 9.50
C MET A 437 15.29 6.07 10.20
N CYS A 438 14.50 5.06 9.84
CA CYS A 438 13.18 4.80 10.41
C CYS A 438 13.01 3.35 10.87
N PHE A 439 13.01 2.37 9.94
CA PHE A 439 12.64 0.98 10.25
C PHE A 439 13.58 0.29 11.22
N ASP A 440 14.88 0.53 11.12
CA ASP A 440 15.87 -0.03 12.05
C ASP A 440 15.63 0.47 13.49
N TYR A 441 15.12 1.69 13.65
CA TYR A 441 14.71 2.23 14.94
C TYR A 441 13.27 1.87 15.34
N GLY A 442 12.57 1.08 14.54
CA GLY A 442 11.19 0.66 14.81
C GLY A 442 10.11 1.65 14.35
N PHE A 443 10.47 2.77 13.73
CA PHE A 443 9.50 3.72 13.18
C PHE A 443 8.96 3.21 11.86
N GLY A 444 7.67 2.97 11.84
CA GLY A 444 6.93 2.55 10.66
C GLY A 444 5.48 3.03 10.71
N PRO A 445 4.73 2.83 9.62
CA PRO A 445 3.38 3.34 9.48
C PRO A 445 2.44 2.74 10.52
N PHE A 446 1.80 3.63 11.26
CA PHE A 446 0.76 3.35 12.22
C PHE A 446 -0.46 4.18 11.86
N ARG A 447 -1.60 3.54 11.62
CA ARG A 447 -2.80 4.20 11.15
C ARG A 447 -4.03 3.84 11.97
N TRP A 448 -5.01 4.77 11.96
CA TRP A 448 -6.28 4.55 12.63
C TRP A 448 -7.45 5.12 11.85
N VAL A 449 -8.63 4.56 12.12
CA VAL A 449 -9.91 4.96 11.54
C VAL A 449 -10.90 5.17 12.65
N CYS A 450 -11.51 6.36 12.72
CA CYS A 450 -12.61 6.69 13.63
C CYS A 450 -13.92 6.16 13.04
N THR A 451 -14.46 5.09 13.62
CA THR A 451 -15.61 4.36 13.07
C THR A 451 -16.95 5.08 13.24
N SER A 452 -16.97 6.18 13.98
CA SER A 452 -18.15 7.07 14.07
C SER A 452 -18.41 7.82 12.76
N GLY A 453 -17.38 7.99 11.91
CA GLY A 453 -17.42 8.87 10.75
C GLY A 453 -17.39 10.37 11.08
N LYS A 454 -17.21 10.75 12.36
CA LYS A 454 -17.23 12.14 12.82
C LYS A 454 -15.83 12.77 12.75
N PRO A 455 -15.66 13.95 12.12
CA PRO A 455 -14.39 14.67 12.10
C PRO A 455 -13.87 15.02 13.52
N GLU A 456 -14.76 15.25 14.48
CA GLU A 456 -14.41 15.60 15.85
C GLU A 456 -13.65 14.46 16.55
N ASP A 457 -14.02 13.21 16.29
CA ASP A 457 -13.31 12.05 16.83
C ASP A 457 -11.90 11.92 16.20
N LEU A 458 -11.75 12.29 14.92
CA LEU A 458 -10.44 12.35 14.29
C LEU A 458 -9.59 13.47 14.86
N ASP A 459 -10.13 14.69 15.00
CA ASP A 459 -9.44 15.83 15.64
C ASP A 459 -8.97 15.47 17.06
N LYS A 460 -9.81 14.78 17.85
CA LYS A 460 -9.46 14.32 19.20
C LYS A 460 -8.32 13.27 19.17
N SER A 461 -8.41 12.30 18.27
CA SER A 461 -7.38 11.27 18.16
C SER A 461 -6.05 11.84 17.65
N ASP A 462 -6.07 12.78 16.71
CA ASP A 462 -4.89 13.52 16.25
C ASP A 462 -4.20 14.24 17.43
N HIS A 463 -4.99 14.90 18.28
CA HIS A 463 -4.48 15.61 19.46
C HIS A 463 -3.80 14.67 20.44
N ILE A 464 -4.45 13.55 20.77
CA ILE A 464 -3.88 12.51 21.65
C ILE A 464 -2.56 11.98 21.08
N ALA A 465 -2.50 11.72 19.76
CA ALA A 465 -1.29 11.22 19.13
C ALA A 465 -0.11 12.21 19.22
N MET A 466 -0.38 13.50 18.98
CA MET A 466 0.64 14.55 19.12
C MET A 466 1.14 14.71 20.56
N GLU A 467 0.23 14.68 21.55
CA GLU A 467 0.60 14.75 22.98
C GLU A 467 1.52 13.59 23.36
N VAL A 468 1.13 12.36 23.02
CA VAL A 468 1.93 11.17 23.34
C VAL A 468 3.32 11.22 22.68
N LEU A 469 3.41 11.58 21.40
CA LEU A 469 4.70 11.72 20.74
C LEU A 469 5.55 12.83 21.36
N GLY A 470 4.94 13.95 21.76
CA GLY A 470 5.63 15.04 22.46
C GLY A 470 6.17 14.62 23.84
N GLU A 471 5.38 13.89 24.62
CA GLU A 471 5.79 13.34 25.92
C GLU A 471 7.00 12.38 25.75
N ILE A 472 6.97 11.50 24.74
CA ILE A 472 8.07 10.56 24.48
C ILE A 472 9.30 11.33 23.99
N ALA A 473 9.16 12.25 23.04
CA ALA A 473 10.26 13.01 22.47
C ALA A 473 11.05 13.81 23.52
N ALA A 474 10.37 14.29 24.59
CA ALA A 474 11.01 15.06 25.66
C ALA A 474 12.09 14.27 26.42
N THR A 475 12.02 12.94 26.43
CA THR A 475 12.95 12.06 27.16
C THR A 475 13.66 11.05 26.27
N ALA A 476 13.30 11.00 25.00
CA ALA A 476 13.87 10.05 24.05
C ALA A 476 15.34 10.36 23.72
N PRO A 477 16.16 9.35 23.36
CA PRO A 477 17.48 9.55 22.81
C PRO A 477 17.46 10.42 21.53
N ALA A 478 18.54 11.16 21.30
CA ALA A 478 18.64 12.10 20.18
C ALA A 478 18.44 11.44 18.79
N GLU A 479 18.85 10.17 18.69
CA GLU A 479 18.76 9.36 17.46
C GLU A 479 17.32 9.20 16.93
N ILE A 480 16.33 9.30 17.80
CA ILE A 480 14.92 9.06 17.44
C ILE A 480 14.01 10.29 17.58
N GLN A 481 14.48 11.37 18.23
CA GLN A 481 13.65 12.57 18.49
C GLN A 481 13.12 13.20 17.19
N GLN A 482 13.97 13.27 16.15
CA GLN A 482 13.59 13.93 14.90
C GLN A 482 12.42 13.26 14.20
N GLN A 483 12.36 11.92 14.23
CA GLN A 483 11.22 11.19 13.65
C GLN A 483 9.91 11.53 14.38
N MET A 484 9.93 11.71 15.68
CA MET A 484 8.76 12.12 16.44
C MET A 484 8.31 13.54 16.10
N HIS A 485 9.25 14.48 15.99
CA HIS A 485 8.95 15.87 15.61
C HIS A 485 8.38 15.98 14.20
N ASP A 486 8.91 15.24 13.24
CA ASP A 486 8.39 15.20 11.87
C ASP A 486 6.94 14.71 11.84
N ASN A 487 6.61 13.68 12.63
CA ASN A 487 5.27 13.14 12.70
C ASN A 487 4.28 14.05 13.45
N ILE A 488 4.72 14.77 14.48
CA ILE A 488 3.91 15.82 15.11
C ILE A 488 3.61 16.93 14.11
N GLN A 489 4.61 17.37 13.34
CA GLN A 489 4.43 18.42 12.33
C GLN A 489 3.48 17.95 11.21
N TRP A 490 3.58 16.70 10.78
CA TRP A 490 2.68 16.08 9.83
C TRP A 490 1.22 16.14 10.30
N ILE A 491 0.92 15.74 11.54
CA ILE A 491 -0.44 15.77 12.09
C ILE A 491 -0.97 17.21 12.18
N ARG A 492 -0.14 18.17 12.59
CA ARG A 492 -0.54 19.61 12.67
C ARG A 492 -1.01 20.13 11.32
N GLY A 493 -0.32 19.79 10.24
CA GLY A 493 -0.67 20.22 8.88
C GLY A 493 -1.77 19.40 8.20
N ALA A 494 -2.19 18.27 8.78
CA ALA A 494 -3.04 17.31 8.10
C ALA A 494 -4.42 17.87 7.69
N LYS A 495 -5.01 18.71 8.51
CA LYS A 495 -6.32 19.34 8.24
C LYS A 495 -6.25 20.34 7.10
N GLU A 496 -5.23 21.19 7.07
CA GLU A 496 -5.00 22.20 6.05
C GLU A 496 -4.68 21.56 4.69
N ASN A 497 -4.06 20.39 4.70
CA ASN A 497 -3.72 19.63 3.51
C ASN A 497 -4.86 18.76 2.96
N HIS A 498 -6.04 18.74 3.60
CA HIS A 498 -7.24 18.01 3.15
C HIS A 498 -6.96 16.53 2.82
N LEU A 499 -6.24 15.84 3.70
CA LEU A 499 -5.72 14.49 3.44
C LEU A 499 -6.76 13.36 3.59
N VAL A 500 -7.90 13.63 4.22
CA VAL A 500 -8.96 12.62 4.44
C VAL A 500 -9.71 12.34 3.15
N VAL A 501 -9.74 11.07 2.75
CA VAL A 501 -10.53 10.57 1.62
C VAL A 501 -11.24 9.29 2.07
N GLY A 502 -12.56 9.23 1.93
CA GLY A 502 -13.37 8.13 2.45
C GLY A 502 -13.58 8.24 3.96
N SER A 503 -13.09 7.29 4.74
CA SER A 503 -13.25 7.26 6.20
C SER A 503 -12.46 8.36 6.92
N GLN A 504 -12.89 8.71 8.13
CA GLN A 504 -12.15 9.61 9.04
C GLN A 504 -10.93 8.87 9.58
N ALA A 505 -9.80 9.02 8.92
CA ALA A 505 -8.60 8.25 9.16
C ALA A 505 -7.34 9.11 9.21
N ARG A 506 -6.31 8.59 9.91
CA ARG A 506 -4.98 9.19 9.99
C ARG A 506 -3.90 8.14 9.95
N ILE A 507 -2.69 8.56 9.56
CA ILE A 507 -1.44 7.82 9.63
C ILE A 507 -0.35 8.70 10.21
N LEU A 508 0.59 8.07 10.92
CA LEU A 508 1.89 8.62 11.28
C LEU A 508 2.92 7.48 11.34
N TYR A 509 4.19 7.80 11.51
CA TYR A 509 5.20 6.80 11.84
C TYR A 509 5.48 6.84 13.34
N ALA A 510 5.40 5.69 13.99
CA ALA A 510 5.73 5.54 15.40
C ALA A 510 6.47 4.21 15.64
N ASP A 511 7.32 4.22 16.66
CA ASP A 511 7.97 3.04 17.20
C ASP A 511 7.04 2.24 18.13
N CYS A 512 7.54 1.17 18.69
CA CYS A 512 6.79 0.31 19.62
C CYS A 512 6.18 1.10 20.78
N GLU A 513 6.95 1.98 21.41
CA GLU A 513 6.50 2.80 22.54
C GLU A 513 5.40 3.77 22.12
N GLY A 514 5.60 4.47 21.01
CA GLY A 514 4.64 5.41 20.45
C GLY A 514 3.32 4.74 20.09
N ARG A 515 3.36 3.64 19.31
CA ARG A 515 2.15 2.89 18.92
C ARG A 515 1.37 2.41 20.14
N THR A 516 2.04 1.82 21.13
CA THR A 516 1.39 1.26 22.32
C THR A 516 0.75 2.35 23.19
N LYS A 517 1.47 3.45 23.43
CA LYS A 517 0.95 4.56 24.25
C LYS A 517 -0.20 5.29 23.57
N ILE A 518 -0.11 5.55 22.25
CA ILE A 518 -1.20 6.16 21.47
C ILE A 518 -2.44 5.28 21.54
N ALA A 519 -2.30 3.98 21.24
CA ALA A 519 -3.41 3.03 21.27
C ALA A 519 -4.07 2.93 22.66
N ALA A 520 -3.28 2.90 23.72
CA ALA A 520 -3.80 2.87 25.10
C ALA A 520 -4.57 4.15 25.44
N ARG A 521 -4.08 5.34 25.04
CA ARG A 521 -4.79 6.62 25.22
C ARG A 521 -6.07 6.68 24.40
N PHE A 522 -6.09 6.14 23.16
CA PHE A 522 -7.33 6.01 22.38
C PHE A 522 -8.34 5.12 23.08
N ASN A 523 -7.90 3.95 23.57
CA ASN A 523 -8.78 3.01 24.27
C ASN A 523 -9.38 3.63 25.55
N GLU A 524 -8.59 4.39 26.30
CA GLU A 524 -9.05 5.13 27.48
C GLU A 524 -10.03 6.26 27.11
N ALA A 525 -9.78 7.00 26.02
CA ALA A 525 -10.67 8.05 25.54
C ALA A 525 -12.04 7.48 25.08
N ILE A 526 -12.05 6.30 24.46
CA ILE A 526 -13.28 5.58 24.11
C ILE A 526 -14.02 5.16 25.39
N LYS A 527 -13.32 4.59 26.37
CA LYS A 527 -13.89 4.20 27.67
C LYS A 527 -14.56 5.36 28.39
N LYS A 528 -13.97 6.56 28.30
CA LYS A 528 -14.52 7.80 28.89
C LYS A 528 -15.61 8.46 28.06
N GLY A 529 -15.86 8.00 26.84
CA GLY A 529 -16.79 8.63 25.90
C GLY A 529 -16.28 9.94 25.30
N GLU A 530 -14.98 10.23 25.40
CA GLU A 530 -14.33 11.38 24.76
C GLU A 530 -14.17 11.15 23.24
N ILE A 531 -14.08 9.91 22.82
CA ILE A 531 -14.21 9.43 21.44
C ILE A 531 -15.48 8.60 21.37
N SER A 532 -16.37 8.93 20.44
CA SER A 532 -17.77 8.51 20.50
C SER A 532 -18.02 7.08 19.99
N ALA A 533 -17.04 6.44 19.36
CA ALA A 533 -17.15 5.07 18.82
C ALA A 533 -15.79 4.36 18.84
N PRO A 534 -15.75 3.03 18.63
CA PRO A 534 -14.51 2.29 18.48
C PRO A 534 -13.56 2.89 17.44
N ILE A 535 -12.26 2.69 17.64
CA ILE A 535 -11.22 3.01 16.65
C ILE A 535 -10.69 1.70 16.07
N VAL A 536 -10.52 1.66 14.75
CA VAL A 536 -9.74 0.61 14.08
C VAL A 536 -8.29 1.06 14.00
N LEU A 537 -7.38 0.28 14.55
CA LEU A 537 -5.93 0.42 14.35
C LEU A 537 -5.45 -0.52 13.25
N GLY A 538 -4.38 -0.13 12.60
CA GLY A 538 -3.61 -0.99 11.73
C GLY A 538 -2.27 -0.34 11.36
N ARG A 539 -1.61 -0.92 10.41
CA ARG A 539 -0.42 -0.36 9.79
C ARG A 539 -0.43 -0.59 8.29
N ASP A 540 0.50 0.03 7.59
CA ASP A 540 0.80 -0.42 6.24
C ASP A 540 1.56 -1.76 6.31
N HIS A 541 1.43 -2.59 5.30
CA HIS A 541 2.27 -3.78 5.20
C HIS A 541 3.74 -3.39 4.92
N HIS A 542 3.98 -2.30 4.21
CA HIS A 542 5.25 -1.61 4.11
C HIS A 542 5.68 -1.07 5.49
N ASP A 543 6.33 -1.91 6.29
CA ASP A 543 6.62 -1.64 7.70
C ASP A 543 7.89 -2.35 8.16
N VAL A 544 8.23 -2.15 9.40
CA VAL A 544 9.39 -2.74 10.11
C VAL A 544 9.38 -4.26 10.04
N SER A 545 8.21 -4.89 10.29
CA SER A 545 8.05 -6.35 10.46
C SER A 545 7.21 -7.04 9.39
N GLY A 546 6.31 -6.31 8.74
CA GLY A 546 5.21 -6.91 7.98
C GLY A 546 5.60 -7.44 6.62
N THR A 547 6.79 -7.11 6.10
CA THR A 547 7.15 -7.38 4.71
C THR A 547 8.57 -7.88 4.57
N ASP A 548 8.72 -9.03 3.92
CA ASP A 548 9.97 -9.52 3.36
C ASP A 548 9.97 -9.24 1.86
N SER A 549 10.83 -8.32 1.42
CA SER A 549 11.00 -7.90 0.03
C SER A 549 12.45 -7.50 -0.20
N PRO A 550 13.24 -8.29 -0.96
CA PRO A 550 14.67 -8.03 -1.16
C PRO A 550 14.93 -6.72 -1.93
N PHE A 551 13.95 -6.24 -2.68
CA PHE A 551 14.06 -5.02 -3.49
C PHE A 551 13.44 -3.78 -2.81
N ARG A 552 12.85 -3.93 -1.61
CA ARG A 552 12.16 -2.83 -0.93
C ARG A 552 12.37 -2.90 0.59
N GLU A 553 11.49 -3.55 1.37
CA GLU A 553 11.46 -3.46 2.84
C GLU A 553 12.65 -4.16 3.52
N THR A 554 13.18 -5.20 2.92
CA THR A 554 14.35 -5.91 3.44
C THR A 554 15.62 -5.67 2.62
N SER A 555 15.64 -4.63 1.79
CA SER A 555 16.79 -4.29 0.95
C SER A 555 18.02 -3.81 1.73
N ASN A 556 17.85 -3.36 2.98
CA ASN A 556 18.94 -3.01 3.89
C ASN A 556 19.34 -4.15 4.84
N ILE A 557 18.98 -5.38 4.54
CA ILE A 557 19.40 -6.59 5.26
C ILE A 557 20.47 -7.30 4.43
N TYR A 558 21.70 -7.35 4.97
CA TYR A 558 22.90 -7.75 4.20
C TYR A 558 23.48 -9.10 4.59
N ASP A 559 22.82 -9.87 5.46
CA ASP A 559 23.28 -11.20 5.88
C ASP A 559 22.88 -12.35 4.91
N GLY A 560 22.24 -12.00 3.79
CA GLY A 560 21.77 -12.95 2.78
C GLY A 560 20.36 -13.48 3.00
N SER A 561 19.74 -13.19 4.14
CA SER A 561 18.39 -13.66 4.49
C SER A 561 17.27 -12.73 4.01
N ASN A 562 17.61 -11.64 3.32
CA ASN A 562 16.65 -10.71 2.73
C ASN A 562 15.71 -11.36 1.69
N ARG A 563 16.01 -12.59 1.28
CA ARG A 563 15.17 -13.40 0.34
C ARG A 563 14.36 -14.48 1.05
N CYS A 564 14.31 -14.46 2.38
CA CYS A 564 13.53 -15.38 3.22
C CYS A 564 12.30 -14.66 3.76
N ALA A 565 11.17 -15.36 3.84
CA ALA A 565 9.88 -14.77 4.25
C ALA A 565 9.51 -15.09 5.72
N ASP A 566 10.47 -15.53 6.52
CA ASP A 566 10.23 -15.95 7.92
C ASP A 566 9.68 -14.81 8.77
N MET A 567 10.18 -13.58 8.59
CA MET A 567 9.73 -12.41 9.34
C MET A 567 8.25 -12.12 9.11
N ALA A 568 7.81 -12.03 7.85
CA ALA A 568 6.43 -11.74 7.52
C ALA A 568 5.46 -12.85 7.99
N VAL A 569 5.86 -14.11 7.86
CA VAL A 569 5.07 -15.27 8.33
C VAL A 569 4.96 -15.27 9.84
N GLN A 570 6.08 -15.15 10.56
CA GLN A 570 6.11 -15.09 12.03
C GLN A 570 5.35 -13.87 12.57
N ASN A 571 5.42 -12.74 11.88
CA ASN A 571 4.68 -11.54 12.26
C ASN A 571 3.16 -11.82 12.33
N VAL A 572 2.58 -12.37 11.27
CA VAL A 572 1.14 -12.68 11.20
C VAL A 572 0.73 -13.75 12.22
N ILE A 573 1.56 -14.79 12.41
CA ILE A 573 1.32 -15.81 13.43
C ILE A 573 1.28 -15.16 14.83
N GLY A 574 2.27 -14.34 15.13
CA GLY A 574 2.39 -13.69 16.43
C GLY A 574 1.27 -12.67 16.71
N ASP A 575 0.85 -11.89 15.70
CA ASP A 575 -0.29 -10.98 15.80
C ASP A 575 -1.58 -11.75 16.06
N SER A 576 -1.75 -12.92 15.40
CA SER A 576 -2.95 -13.74 15.51
C SER A 576 -3.23 -14.18 16.94
N PHE A 577 -2.23 -14.72 17.65
CA PHE A 577 -2.46 -15.20 19.02
C PHE A 577 -2.23 -14.15 20.11
N ARG A 578 -1.89 -12.90 19.74
CA ARG A 578 -1.81 -11.77 20.67
C ARG A 578 -2.99 -10.81 20.61
N GLY A 579 -4.03 -11.18 19.86
CA GLY A 579 -5.32 -10.49 19.92
C GLY A 579 -5.57 -9.46 18.82
N ALA A 580 -4.90 -9.54 17.68
CA ALA A 580 -5.32 -8.82 16.48
C ALA A 580 -6.77 -9.19 16.13
N THR A 581 -7.57 -8.20 15.72
CA THR A 581 -8.98 -8.46 15.36
C THR A 581 -9.09 -9.20 14.03
N TRP A 582 -8.23 -8.90 13.07
CA TRP A 582 -8.02 -9.72 11.87
C TRP A 582 -6.56 -9.63 11.41
N VAL A 583 -6.16 -10.64 10.69
CA VAL A 583 -4.81 -10.73 10.13
C VAL A 583 -4.86 -11.17 8.68
N SER A 584 -3.82 -10.81 7.93
CA SER A 584 -3.67 -11.21 6.54
C SER A 584 -2.22 -11.46 6.19
N ILE A 585 -1.99 -12.40 5.25
CA ILE A 585 -0.70 -12.59 4.61
C ILE A 585 -0.88 -12.76 3.10
N HIS A 586 0.00 -12.13 2.32
CA HIS A 586 -0.10 -12.07 0.88
C HIS A 586 1.24 -12.36 0.21
N ASN A 587 1.18 -13.00 -0.95
CA ASN A 587 2.23 -12.91 -1.95
C ASN A 587 1.90 -11.73 -2.88
N GLY A 588 2.92 -10.96 -3.23
CA GLY A 588 2.78 -9.80 -4.10
C GLY A 588 2.63 -8.47 -3.36
N GLY A 589 3.13 -7.42 -3.96
CA GLY A 589 3.13 -6.06 -3.43
C GLY A 589 3.61 -5.06 -4.48
N GLY A 590 4.07 -3.89 -4.06
CA GLY A 590 4.48 -2.80 -4.95
C GLY A 590 5.61 -3.13 -5.92
N VAL A 591 6.42 -4.15 -5.63
CA VAL A 591 7.52 -4.64 -6.51
C VAL A 591 7.09 -5.78 -7.43
N GLY A 592 5.86 -6.26 -7.32
CA GLY A 592 5.28 -7.26 -8.22
C GLY A 592 4.98 -8.61 -7.57
N TRP A 593 4.33 -9.45 -8.36
CA TRP A 593 4.01 -10.83 -7.99
C TRP A 593 5.29 -11.68 -7.88
N GLY A 594 5.37 -12.49 -6.83
CA GLY A 594 6.50 -13.39 -6.60
C GLY A 594 7.73 -12.74 -5.97
N GLU A 595 7.73 -11.41 -5.82
CA GLU A 595 8.90 -10.63 -5.34
C GLU A 595 8.77 -10.21 -3.87
N VAL A 596 7.64 -10.47 -3.23
CA VAL A 596 7.36 -10.00 -1.86
C VAL A 596 6.35 -10.88 -1.15
N MET A 597 6.63 -11.14 0.13
CA MET A 597 5.68 -11.68 1.11
C MET A 597 5.37 -10.60 2.12
N ASN A 598 4.09 -10.29 2.32
CA ASN A 598 3.70 -9.23 3.24
C ASN A 598 2.46 -9.59 4.04
N GLY A 599 2.37 -9.07 5.24
CA GLY A 599 1.28 -9.29 6.15
C GLY A 599 0.92 -8.04 6.95
N GLY A 600 -0.28 -8.04 7.46
CA GLY A 600 -0.80 -6.95 8.28
C GLY A 600 -1.96 -7.39 9.15
N PHE A 601 -2.41 -6.46 9.96
CA PHE A 601 -3.50 -6.65 10.91
C PHE A 601 -4.46 -5.48 10.91
N GLY A 602 -5.65 -5.72 11.44
CA GLY A 602 -6.52 -4.71 11.98
C GLY A 602 -6.85 -5.03 13.44
N MET A 603 -6.96 -4.01 14.28
CA MET A 603 -7.32 -4.14 15.69
C MET A 603 -8.40 -3.13 16.05
N VAL A 604 -9.49 -3.58 16.64
CA VAL A 604 -10.57 -2.73 17.11
C VAL A 604 -10.34 -2.37 18.58
N LEU A 605 -10.25 -1.08 18.86
CA LEU A 605 -10.25 -0.53 20.21
C LEU A 605 -11.69 -0.21 20.60
N ASP A 606 -12.18 -0.80 21.68
CA ASP A 606 -13.57 -0.71 22.13
C ASP A 606 -13.75 -0.12 23.53
N GLY A 607 -12.67 0.36 24.15
CA GLY A 607 -12.65 0.92 25.51
C GLY A 607 -12.58 -0.12 26.62
N SER A 608 -12.55 -1.42 26.31
CA SER A 608 -12.53 -2.49 27.31
C SER A 608 -11.12 -2.76 27.87
N GLU A 609 -11.06 -3.35 29.08
CA GLU A 609 -9.82 -3.82 29.70
C GLU A 609 -9.21 -5.00 28.91
N ALA A 610 -10.04 -5.84 28.32
CA ALA A 610 -9.59 -6.92 27.46
C ALA A 610 -8.90 -6.38 26.21
N CYS A 611 -9.39 -5.27 25.66
CA CYS A 611 -8.75 -4.57 24.55
C CYS A 611 -7.40 -3.97 24.99
N ASP A 612 -7.32 -3.31 26.15
CA ASP A 612 -6.06 -2.74 26.67
C ASP A 612 -4.97 -3.82 26.83
N ARG A 613 -5.32 -4.99 27.35
CA ARG A 613 -4.40 -6.13 27.44
C ARG A 613 -3.91 -6.59 26.07
N ARG A 614 -4.82 -6.77 25.10
CA ARG A 614 -4.49 -7.24 23.74
C ARG A 614 -3.61 -6.24 23.01
N LEU A 615 -3.95 -4.96 22.99
CA LEU A 615 -3.19 -3.93 22.27
C LEU A 615 -1.73 -3.85 22.75
N ARG A 616 -1.50 -3.94 24.06
CA ARG A 616 -0.15 -3.89 24.63
C ARG A 616 0.71 -5.08 24.21
N MET A 617 0.16 -6.27 24.22
CA MET A 617 0.90 -7.47 23.79
C MET A 617 1.14 -7.49 22.28
N MET A 618 0.11 -7.19 21.49
CA MET A 618 0.16 -7.32 20.03
C MET A 618 1.05 -6.25 19.42
N LEU A 619 0.89 -4.98 19.78
CA LEU A 619 1.71 -3.89 19.23
C LEU A 619 3.17 -3.98 19.67
N HIS A 620 3.43 -4.49 20.88
CA HIS A 620 4.81 -4.76 21.34
C HIS A 620 5.48 -5.84 20.48
N TRP A 621 4.77 -6.91 20.18
CA TRP A 621 5.27 -7.97 19.30
C TRP A 621 5.45 -7.48 17.86
N ASP A 622 4.44 -6.86 17.29
CA ASP A 622 4.40 -6.50 15.86
C ASP A 622 5.63 -5.70 15.42
N VAL A 623 6.06 -4.73 16.22
CA VAL A 623 7.26 -3.93 15.93
C VAL A 623 8.55 -4.66 16.26
N ASN A 624 8.64 -5.26 17.46
CA ASN A 624 9.88 -5.85 17.96
C ASN A 624 10.30 -7.11 17.19
N ASN A 625 9.37 -7.82 16.55
CA ASN A 625 9.68 -8.91 15.64
C ASN A 625 10.63 -8.42 14.50
N GLY A 626 10.31 -7.33 13.85
CA GLY A 626 11.13 -6.78 12.77
C GLY A 626 12.43 -6.15 13.26
N ILE A 627 12.41 -5.45 14.39
CA ILE A 627 13.64 -4.91 14.99
C ILE A 627 14.59 -6.05 15.36
N SER A 628 14.10 -7.14 15.98
CA SER A 628 14.90 -8.32 16.30
C SER A 628 15.56 -8.92 15.06
N ARG A 629 14.80 -9.05 13.98
CA ARG A 629 15.26 -9.56 12.69
C ARG A 629 16.37 -8.70 12.11
N ARG A 630 16.19 -7.37 12.12
CA ARG A 630 17.17 -6.39 11.63
C ARG A 630 18.41 -6.33 12.52
N SER A 631 18.24 -6.42 13.85
CA SER A 631 19.32 -6.51 14.80
C SER A 631 20.18 -7.75 14.57
N TRP A 632 19.56 -8.92 14.35
CA TRP A 632 20.28 -10.16 14.04
C TRP A 632 21.08 -10.06 12.75
N ALA A 633 20.60 -9.28 11.77
CA ALA A 633 21.32 -8.97 10.55
C ALA A 633 22.45 -7.92 10.74
N ARG A 634 22.69 -7.48 11.95
CA ARG A 634 23.73 -6.51 12.36
C ARG A 634 23.45 -5.05 11.97
N ASN A 635 22.20 -4.69 11.70
CA ASN A 635 21.83 -3.30 11.48
C ASN A 635 22.00 -2.50 12.79
N GLU A 636 22.85 -1.47 12.78
CA GLU A 636 23.23 -0.72 13.99
C GLU A 636 22.05 -0.07 14.70
N GLY A 637 21.17 0.63 13.94
CA GLY A 637 19.95 1.23 14.48
C GLY A 637 19.04 0.21 15.16
N ALA A 638 18.94 -1.00 14.59
CA ALA A 638 18.12 -2.08 15.15
C ALA A 638 18.75 -2.69 16.41
N MET A 639 20.07 -2.82 16.45
CA MET A 639 20.76 -3.24 17.67
C MET A 639 20.58 -2.22 18.81
N PHE A 640 20.60 -0.92 18.49
CA PHE A 640 20.28 0.13 19.45
C PHE A 640 18.81 0.03 19.92
N ALA A 641 17.88 -0.05 18.98
CA ALA A 641 16.44 -0.05 19.27
C ALA A 641 16.01 -1.27 20.10
N ILE A 642 16.54 -2.47 19.79
CA ILE A 642 16.16 -3.67 20.53
C ILE A 642 16.74 -3.71 21.95
N LYS A 643 17.95 -3.14 22.17
CA LYS A 643 18.50 -2.96 23.52
C LYS A 643 17.59 -2.04 24.33
N ARG A 644 17.21 -0.90 23.78
CA ARG A 644 16.26 0.03 24.42
C ARG A 644 14.92 -0.66 24.74
N ALA A 645 14.40 -1.49 23.82
CA ALA A 645 13.17 -2.23 24.05
C ALA A 645 13.30 -3.24 25.20
N MET A 646 14.44 -3.92 25.33
CA MET A 646 14.73 -4.81 26.47
C MET A 646 14.89 -4.06 27.80
N ASP A 647 15.43 -2.84 27.78
CA ASP A 647 15.55 -1.99 28.97
C ASP A 647 14.17 -1.51 29.46
N ILE A 648 13.27 -1.16 28.52
CA ILE A 648 11.88 -0.74 28.83
C ILE A 648 11.02 -1.93 29.28
N CYS A 649 11.23 -3.11 28.67
CA CYS A 649 10.50 -4.34 28.95
C CYS A 649 11.49 -5.47 29.30
N PRO A 650 11.87 -5.64 30.57
CA PRO A 650 12.86 -6.66 31.00
C PRO A 650 12.46 -8.11 30.73
N GLU A 651 11.18 -8.36 30.46
CA GLU A 651 10.67 -9.67 30.05
C GLU A 651 11.02 -10.00 28.59
N LEU A 652 11.26 -8.99 27.75
CA LEU A 652 11.75 -9.16 26.39
C LEU A 652 13.23 -9.57 26.44
N LYS A 653 13.55 -10.72 25.88
CA LYS A 653 14.92 -11.22 25.79
C LYS A 653 15.21 -11.60 24.35
N VAL A 654 16.03 -10.80 23.68
CA VAL A 654 16.39 -10.99 22.28
C VAL A 654 17.86 -11.41 22.20
N THR A 655 18.15 -12.40 21.37
CA THR A 655 19.51 -12.81 21.06
C THR A 655 20.21 -11.72 20.27
N MET A 656 21.29 -11.16 20.79
CA MET A 656 22.09 -10.15 20.13
C MET A 656 23.22 -10.79 19.30
N PRO A 657 23.52 -10.25 18.11
CA PRO A 657 24.65 -10.73 17.34
C PRO A 657 25.98 -10.33 17.98
N ASN A 658 26.97 -11.22 17.91
CA ASN A 658 28.35 -10.84 18.13
C ASN A 658 28.95 -10.36 16.81
N LEU A 659 29.56 -9.18 16.83
CA LEU A 659 30.22 -8.63 15.66
C LEU A 659 31.57 -9.30 15.43
N VAL A 660 31.93 -9.47 14.17
CA VAL A 660 33.22 -10.06 13.76
C VAL A 660 34.02 -8.99 13.05
N ASP A 661 35.26 -8.79 13.47
CA ASP A 661 36.16 -7.84 12.81
C ASP A 661 36.58 -8.40 11.43
N ASP A 662 36.62 -7.54 10.42
CA ASP A 662 36.96 -7.94 9.05
C ASP A 662 38.35 -8.58 8.95
N GLU A 663 39.30 -8.13 9.79
CA GLU A 663 40.66 -8.70 9.88
C GLU A 663 40.65 -10.22 10.18
N VAL A 664 39.63 -10.72 10.89
CA VAL A 664 39.48 -12.17 11.20
C VAL A 664 39.17 -12.98 9.93
N LEU A 665 38.61 -12.32 8.92
CA LEU A 665 38.18 -12.95 7.66
C LEU A 665 39.24 -12.83 6.55
N GLU A 666 40.24 -11.99 6.75
CA GLU A 666 41.31 -11.79 5.77
C GLU A 666 42.12 -13.08 5.55
N GLY A 667 42.36 -13.42 4.29
CA GLY A 667 43.18 -14.56 3.89
C GLY A 667 42.59 -15.95 4.16
N LEU A 668 41.29 -16.05 4.47
CA LEU A 668 40.61 -17.33 4.65
C LEU A 668 40.33 -18.08 3.33
N PHE A 669 40.20 -17.35 2.21
CA PHE A 669 39.86 -17.89 0.89
C PHE A 669 40.74 -17.30 -0.20
#